data_e410cca5c4b54f96dd9c3d89e9936e9b
#
_entry.id   e410cca5c4b54f96dd9c3d89e9936e9b
#
_cell.length_a   1.000
_cell.length_b   1.000
_cell.length_c   1.000
_cell.angle_alpha   90.00
_cell.angle_beta   90.00
_cell.angle_gamma   90.00
#
_symmetry.space_group_name_H-M   'P 1'
#
loop_
_entity.id
_entity.type
_entity.pdbx_description
1 polymer ?
#
loop_
_entity_poly.entity_id
_entity_poly.type
_entity_poly.pdbx_seq_one_letter_code
_entity_poly.pdbx_strand_id
1 'polypeptide(L)'
;MSPSSATSRSTTIKIVENNKIANTKADEFDGHGYTPSLSLGSLTLASTSLKVTPSFKVEKLTDFVKTAVEAVNGLTDAGAEDINIEKLGLNDWTKDNYATKLKELLGKMNEKQLEAFKTSYDANIEKETNKLAIDKIQPTNATQTITGSDIAIGSITFKTVESLNVPADMSKFDEPVTTADGKEEPVDRGSVTVDAITQAMGTQTLNIEGKSRVEVGSLSLGNGTLNIKGSDVIIHKTDKINGTLTAESGYLGLNVATSMADKVKADTTTTKTTPNFVLEVGAPVVFGEDAKVTFGTATKKTADTPSEPEKFGAELTFAGDTTLKFDAANFNRNALFTAEGTKGKIDATGTINLEGSNLTWGAYKLFENFDQSGIAKEELTFTDGKLTAADAWKDQVGDNFTIEKNSEGEWMIVAGGKTVEGSGLNVSAKNLVSKIFAGERSTDPDTQLINQILSTGASLQEISSMINSVTGLGAISGVKAMTVDFQGYTADMIEHHAATMPKEMGGWWVQPLGARLKMDDLSMGGSAYGYSLDTYGIMGGFDTHLKNGWTIGAAASYQSGDADGEGDVLPVSTDVKNVGLHLWGSRMYGETNVIGTLSYVTTDGDVTMQLGNLELASELKAKALSAGIRAEREFKTGAFTLTPHAGARLSIVDMDDYEIAAGTTKLFDVSEDKATIFEVPVGVTVQTPSFMFQTFEVKPYVDVTLRGRFGDTESSYTLEGSSTTDTIDYDVSGSFVGDLKVGYMSTYKNLNLGMSYGLSAGDAGRQNHAIEATMRVDF
;
A
#
# COMPACT_ATOMS: atom_id res chain seq x y z
N MET A 1 -20.35 -62.01 18.99
CA MET A 1 -19.44 -61.45 20.03
C MET A 1 -19.97 -60.05 20.35
N SER A 2 -20.50 -59.86 21.52
CA SER A 2 -21.08 -58.59 21.99
C SER A 2 -19.96 -57.57 22.19
N PRO A 3 -20.15 -56.29 21.85
CA PRO A 3 -19.16 -55.26 22.16
C PRO A 3 -19.17 -55.02 23.69
N SER A 4 -18.00 -55.19 24.26
CA SER A 4 -17.78 -54.86 25.68
C SER A 4 -18.01 -53.36 25.89
N SER A 5 -18.87 -53.06 26.86
CA SER A 5 -19.11 -51.74 27.37
C SER A 5 -17.81 -51.02 27.73
N ALA A 6 -17.47 -50.02 26.98
CA ALA A 6 -16.40 -49.10 27.35
C ALA A 6 -16.81 -48.32 28.59
N THR A 7 -16.32 -48.77 29.73
CA THR A 7 -16.42 -47.99 30.97
C THR A 7 -15.69 -46.69 30.80
N SER A 8 -16.40 -45.57 30.90
CA SER A 8 -15.82 -44.22 30.89
C SER A 8 -14.83 -44.11 32.05
N ARG A 9 -13.53 -44.12 31.73
CA ARG A 9 -12.51 -43.82 32.72
C ARG A 9 -12.32 -42.31 32.76
N SER A 10 -12.74 -41.70 33.86
CA SER A 10 -12.41 -40.33 34.19
C SER A 10 -10.94 -40.28 34.60
N THR A 11 -10.07 -39.72 33.77
CA THR A 11 -8.70 -39.39 34.19
C THR A 11 -8.72 -37.94 34.64
N THR A 12 -8.78 -37.76 35.95
CA THR A 12 -8.62 -36.41 36.53
C THR A 12 -7.14 -36.20 36.79
N ILE A 13 -6.51 -35.36 36.01
CA ILE A 13 -5.18 -34.85 36.37
C ILE A 13 -5.42 -33.75 37.40
N LYS A 14 -5.33 -34.13 38.65
CA LYS A 14 -5.46 -33.21 39.76
C LYS A 14 -4.12 -32.52 39.96
N ILE A 15 -3.99 -31.30 39.40
CA ILE A 15 -2.75 -30.55 39.53
C ILE A 15 -2.75 -29.79 40.85
N VAL A 16 -3.87 -29.59 41.50
CA VAL A 16 -3.98 -29.28 42.94
C VAL A 16 -5.32 -28.64 43.32
N GLU A 17 -5.63 -28.69 44.61
CA GLU A 17 -6.82 -28.11 45.21
C GLU A 17 -6.66 -26.60 45.40
N ASN A 18 -7.74 -25.89 45.11
CA ASN A 18 -7.85 -24.44 45.26
C ASN A 18 -7.85 -24.06 46.75
N ASN A 19 -6.92 -23.23 47.17
CA ASN A 19 -6.72 -22.83 48.56
C ASN A 19 -7.27 -21.44 48.86
N LYS A 20 -8.48 -21.15 48.41
CA LYS A 20 -9.17 -19.93 48.83
C LYS A 20 -9.50 -20.00 50.34
N ILE A 21 -9.40 -18.87 51.00
CA ILE A 21 -9.91 -18.70 52.35
C ILE A 21 -11.44 -18.69 52.27
N ALA A 22 -12.05 -19.83 52.48
CA ALA A 22 -13.49 -20.02 52.28
C ALA A 22 -14.32 -19.24 53.28
N ASN A 23 -13.79 -18.98 54.47
CA ASN A 23 -14.46 -18.30 55.57
C ASN A 23 -13.63 -17.22 56.23
N THR A 24 -14.31 -16.25 56.84
CA THR A 24 -13.68 -15.15 57.61
C THR A 24 -13.16 -15.58 58.97
N LYS A 25 -13.24 -16.88 59.32
CA LYS A 25 -12.71 -17.42 60.57
C LYS A 25 -11.38 -18.11 60.33
N ALA A 26 -10.40 -17.78 61.16
CA ALA A 26 -9.05 -18.29 61.09
C ALA A 26 -8.92 -19.83 61.23
N ASP A 27 -9.91 -20.47 61.83
CA ASP A 27 -9.94 -21.93 62.14
C ASP A 27 -10.35 -22.78 60.93
N GLU A 28 -10.88 -22.19 59.88
CA GLU A 28 -11.42 -22.91 58.70
C GLU A 28 -10.47 -22.83 57.49
N PHE A 29 -9.23 -22.32 57.68
CA PHE A 29 -8.23 -22.23 56.60
C PHE A 29 -7.50 -23.56 56.43
N ASP A 30 -7.58 -24.12 55.23
CA ASP A 30 -6.86 -25.33 54.82
C ASP A 30 -5.93 -24.98 53.66
N GLY A 31 -4.69 -24.64 53.96
CA GLY A 31 -3.72 -24.11 53.04
C GLY A 31 -2.67 -25.12 52.57
N HIS A 32 -2.80 -25.61 51.35
CA HIS A 32 -1.78 -26.41 50.72
C HIS A 32 -1.37 -25.76 49.37
N GLY A 33 -0.09 -25.68 49.08
CA GLY A 33 0.36 -24.93 47.93
C GLY A 33 1.43 -25.55 47.04
N TYR A 34 1.38 -25.28 45.76
CA TYR A 34 2.33 -25.78 44.75
C TYR A 34 2.52 -24.82 43.55
N THR A 35 3.33 -25.21 42.58
CA THR A 35 3.75 -24.38 41.47
C THR A 35 2.63 -24.08 40.48
N PRO A 36 2.44 -22.84 40.07
CA PRO A 36 1.33 -22.42 39.24
C PRO A 36 1.54 -22.57 37.70
N SER A 37 2.66 -23.06 37.23
CA SER A 37 2.85 -23.26 35.79
C SER A 37 3.01 -24.75 35.51
N LEU A 38 2.08 -25.33 34.75
CA LEU A 38 2.22 -26.65 34.16
C LEU A 38 2.51 -26.46 32.67
N SER A 39 3.66 -26.95 32.22
CA SER A 39 3.98 -27.04 30.81
C SER A 39 3.95 -28.50 30.38
N LEU A 40 3.09 -28.83 29.43
CA LEU A 40 2.96 -30.18 28.87
C LEU A 40 3.32 -30.12 27.39
N GLY A 41 4.32 -30.89 26.94
CA GLY A 41 4.70 -30.98 25.55
C GLY A 41 3.63 -31.62 24.66
N SER A 42 2.89 -32.60 25.18
CA SER A 42 1.69 -33.13 24.54
C SER A 42 0.77 -33.81 25.54
N LEU A 43 -0.56 -33.69 25.34
CA LEU A 43 -1.57 -34.36 26.11
C LEU A 43 -2.50 -35.13 25.16
N THR A 44 -2.55 -36.43 25.29
CA THR A 44 -3.50 -37.27 24.56
C THR A 44 -4.64 -37.64 25.45
N LEU A 45 -5.86 -37.20 25.11
CA LEU A 45 -7.07 -37.47 25.87
C LEU A 45 -7.88 -38.54 25.15
N ALA A 46 -8.10 -39.65 25.83
CA ALA A 46 -8.96 -40.76 25.39
C ALA A 46 -10.18 -40.83 26.30
N SER A 47 -11.30 -40.23 25.87
CA SER A 47 -12.62 -40.33 26.51
C SER A 47 -12.76 -39.73 27.92
N THR A 48 -12.31 -38.51 28.21
CA THR A 48 -12.43 -37.92 29.55
C THR A 48 -12.46 -36.41 29.57
N SER A 49 -13.01 -35.83 30.64
CA SER A 49 -12.86 -34.43 30.98
C SER A 49 -11.52 -34.19 31.67
N LEU A 50 -10.78 -33.17 31.17
CA LEU A 50 -9.61 -32.66 31.86
C LEU A 50 -10.03 -31.52 32.78
N LYS A 51 -9.88 -31.73 34.10
CA LYS A 51 -10.02 -30.65 35.07
C LYS A 51 -8.64 -30.27 35.60
N VAL A 52 -8.24 -29.05 35.33
CA VAL A 52 -6.98 -28.48 35.83
C VAL A 52 -7.29 -27.61 37.04
N THR A 53 -6.73 -27.98 38.19
CA THR A 53 -6.82 -27.18 39.40
C THR A 53 -5.42 -26.82 39.84
N PRO A 54 -5.01 -25.57 39.70
CA PRO A 54 -3.65 -25.14 39.98
C PRO A 54 -3.30 -25.09 41.46
N SER A 55 -2.03 -25.20 41.75
CA SER A 55 -1.49 -25.07 43.10
C SER A 55 -0.12 -24.38 43.09
N PHE A 56 0.30 -23.90 44.26
CA PHE A 56 1.46 -23.03 44.37
C PHE A 56 2.55 -23.66 45.23
N LYS A 57 3.82 -23.31 44.92
CA LYS A 57 4.92 -23.57 45.88
C LYS A 57 4.80 -22.69 47.10
N VAL A 58 5.31 -23.16 48.22
CA VAL A 58 5.26 -22.44 49.48
C VAL A 58 5.86 -21.06 49.40
N GLU A 59 6.95 -20.91 48.65
CA GLU A 59 7.60 -19.62 48.44
C GLU A 59 6.66 -18.61 47.78
N LYS A 60 5.84 -19.05 46.79
CA LYS A 60 4.87 -18.18 46.15
C LYS A 60 3.69 -17.87 47.09
N LEU A 61 3.25 -18.83 47.86
CA LEU A 61 2.19 -18.60 48.88
C LEU A 61 2.68 -17.64 49.99
N THR A 62 3.94 -17.68 50.36
CA THR A 62 4.50 -16.72 51.35
C THR A 62 4.60 -15.32 50.73
N ASP A 63 4.85 -15.19 49.42
CA ASP A 63 4.75 -13.90 48.73
C ASP A 63 3.32 -13.33 48.77
N PHE A 64 2.31 -14.17 48.58
CA PHE A 64 0.90 -13.77 48.73
C PHE A 64 0.57 -13.35 50.14
N VAL A 65 1.07 -14.08 51.14
CA VAL A 65 0.95 -13.69 52.57
C VAL A 65 1.60 -12.34 52.80
N LYS A 66 2.82 -12.10 52.28
CA LYS A 66 3.50 -10.83 52.41
C LYS A 66 2.68 -9.69 51.83
N THR A 67 2.21 -9.83 50.59
CA THR A 67 1.39 -8.81 49.90
C THR A 67 0.08 -8.57 50.63
N ALA A 68 -0.55 -9.63 51.16
CA ALA A 68 -1.77 -9.48 51.93
C ALA A 68 -1.55 -8.78 53.29
N VAL A 69 -0.41 -9.00 53.95
CA VAL A 69 -0.01 -8.25 55.16
C VAL A 69 0.27 -6.80 54.84
N GLU A 70 0.91 -6.51 53.73
CA GLU A 70 1.15 -5.11 53.26
C GLU A 70 -0.18 -4.39 53.04
N ALA A 71 -1.20 -5.06 52.46
CA ALA A 71 -2.53 -4.51 52.31
C ALA A 71 -3.24 -4.27 53.68
N VAL A 72 -3.04 -5.14 54.65
CA VAL A 72 -3.53 -4.97 56.03
C VAL A 72 -2.88 -3.75 56.71
N ASN A 73 -1.57 -3.62 56.60
CA ASN A 73 -0.80 -2.50 57.15
C ASN A 73 -1.10 -1.16 56.48
N GLY A 74 -1.65 -1.18 55.28
CA GLY A 74 -2.12 0.02 54.58
C GLY A 74 -3.48 0.54 55.00
N LEU A 75 -4.19 -0.14 55.89
CA LEU A 75 -5.48 0.30 56.42
C LEU A 75 -5.32 1.47 57.42
N THR A 76 -5.84 2.64 57.09
CA THR A 76 -5.73 3.86 57.90
C THR A 76 -6.59 3.88 59.16
N ASP A 77 -7.48 2.89 59.33
CA ASP A 77 -8.45 2.87 60.41
C ASP A 77 -8.77 1.41 60.92
N ALA A 78 -7.72 0.63 61.05
CA ALA A 78 -7.90 -0.81 61.41
C ALA A 78 -8.02 -1.06 62.93
N GLY A 79 -7.69 -0.08 63.78
CA GLY A 79 -7.82 -0.24 65.26
C GLY A 79 -6.88 -1.27 65.86
N ALA A 80 -5.83 -1.69 65.15
CA ALA A 80 -4.82 -2.64 65.60
C ALA A 80 -3.44 -2.23 65.11
N GLU A 81 -2.42 -2.70 65.79
CA GLU A 81 -1.01 -2.44 65.40
C GLU A 81 -0.65 -3.10 64.05
N ASP A 82 0.24 -2.46 63.32
CA ASP A 82 0.81 -3.00 62.08
C ASP A 82 1.50 -4.35 62.32
N ILE A 83 1.34 -5.26 61.37
CA ILE A 83 1.99 -6.58 61.42
C ILE A 83 3.39 -6.46 60.89
N ASN A 84 4.38 -6.70 61.72
CA ASN A 84 5.80 -6.67 61.31
C ASN A 84 6.14 -7.91 60.44
N ILE A 85 6.27 -7.68 59.15
CA ILE A 85 6.54 -8.72 58.12
C ILE A 85 7.86 -9.45 58.42
N GLU A 86 8.91 -8.75 58.87
CA GLU A 86 10.21 -9.37 59.17
C GLU A 86 10.11 -10.38 60.31
N LYS A 87 9.26 -10.10 61.31
CA LYS A 87 9.04 -11.01 62.47
C LYS A 87 8.19 -12.22 62.10
N LEU A 88 7.52 -12.26 60.94
CA LEU A 88 6.78 -13.41 60.49
C LEU A 88 7.66 -14.59 60.10
N GLY A 89 8.94 -14.35 59.76
CA GLY A 89 9.87 -15.38 59.33
C GLY A 89 9.36 -16.19 58.15
N LEU A 90 8.82 -15.50 57.15
CA LEU A 90 8.19 -16.14 55.97
C LEU A 90 9.13 -17.10 55.22
N ASN A 91 10.42 -16.89 55.29
CA ASN A 91 11.45 -17.78 54.70
C ASN A 91 11.53 -19.14 55.40
N ASP A 92 11.08 -19.23 56.63
CA ASP A 92 11.04 -20.49 57.40
C ASP A 92 9.75 -21.26 57.23
N TRP A 93 8.85 -20.78 56.39
CA TRP A 93 7.59 -21.48 56.14
C TRP A 93 7.85 -22.60 55.10
N THR A 94 7.40 -23.78 55.44
CA THR A 94 7.54 -25.00 54.64
C THR A 94 6.17 -25.56 54.32
N LYS A 95 6.13 -26.48 53.38
CA LYS A 95 4.89 -27.17 53.04
C LYS A 95 4.16 -27.76 54.27
N ASP A 96 4.94 -28.26 55.23
CA ASP A 96 4.38 -28.95 56.41
C ASP A 96 3.89 -28.00 57.50
N ASN A 97 4.42 -26.77 57.57
CA ASN A 97 4.07 -25.80 58.58
C ASN A 97 3.25 -24.60 58.07
N TYR A 98 3.12 -24.43 56.75
CA TYR A 98 2.46 -23.27 56.13
C TYR A 98 1.05 -23.03 56.66
N ALA A 99 0.19 -24.05 56.64
CA ALA A 99 -1.19 -23.95 57.11
C ALA A 99 -1.27 -23.54 58.59
N THR A 100 -0.44 -24.12 59.46
CA THR A 100 -0.37 -23.80 60.87
C THR A 100 0.06 -22.35 61.11
N LYS A 101 1.14 -21.91 60.46
CA LYS A 101 1.66 -20.56 60.60
C LYS A 101 0.71 -19.50 60.03
N LEU A 102 0.05 -19.80 58.90
CA LEU A 102 -0.94 -18.90 58.36
C LEU A 102 -2.15 -18.78 59.29
N LYS A 103 -2.63 -19.89 59.85
CA LYS A 103 -3.72 -19.91 60.85
C LYS A 103 -3.38 -19.09 62.11
N GLU A 104 -2.16 -19.21 62.59
CA GLU A 104 -1.63 -18.41 63.71
C GLU A 104 -1.59 -16.89 63.38
N LEU A 105 -1.20 -16.54 62.14
CA LEU A 105 -1.21 -15.18 61.67
C LEU A 105 -2.63 -14.62 61.64
N LEU A 106 -3.56 -15.33 60.97
CA LEU A 106 -4.94 -14.92 60.84
C LEU A 106 -5.65 -14.80 62.22
N GLY A 107 -5.33 -15.66 63.18
CA GLY A 107 -5.84 -15.61 64.54
C GLY A 107 -5.42 -14.38 65.35
N LYS A 108 -4.44 -13.61 64.91
CA LYS A 108 -4.00 -12.33 65.49
C LYS A 108 -4.67 -11.11 64.90
N MET A 109 -5.40 -11.25 63.80
CA MET A 109 -6.05 -10.17 63.09
C MET A 109 -7.44 -9.89 63.64
N ASN A 110 -7.83 -8.63 63.68
CA ASN A 110 -9.20 -8.25 63.89
C ASN A 110 -10.04 -8.47 62.62
N GLU A 111 -11.35 -8.26 62.68
CA GLU A 111 -12.28 -8.56 61.60
C GLU A 111 -12.00 -7.75 60.35
N LYS A 112 -11.66 -6.46 60.45
CA LYS A 112 -11.30 -5.59 59.29
C LYS A 112 -9.97 -6.01 58.68
N GLN A 113 -8.99 -6.34 59.50
CA GLN A 113 -7.69 -6.84 59.03
C GLN A 113 -7.82 -8.19 58.31
N LEU A 114 -8.63 -9.09 58.84
CA LEU A 114 -8.90 -10.40 58.30
C LEU A 114 -9.59 -10.31 56.92
N GLU A 115 -10.55 -9.41 56.79
CA GLU A 115 -11.22 -9.17 55.51
C GLU A 115 -10.27 -8.59 54.45
N ALA A 116 -9.45 -7.59 54.79
CA ALA A 116 -8.47 -7.05 53.89
C ALA A 116 -7.39 -8.07 53.47
N PHE A 117 -6.91 -8.85 54.43
CA PHE A 117 -5.98 -9.93 54.16
C PHE A 117 -6.58 -10.96 53.20
N LYS A 118 -7.79 -11.44 53.48
CA LYS A 118 -8.49 -12.39 52.65
C LYS A 118 -8.67 -11.86 51.23
N THR A 119 -9.15 -10.64 51.10
CA THR A 119 -9.36 -10.02 49.79
C THR A 119 -8.07 -9.96 48.97
N SER A 120 -6.99 -9.48 49.55
CA SER A 120 -5.69 -9.40 48.88
C SER A 120 -5.07 -10.75 48.58
N TYR A 121 -5.16 -11.68 49.55
CA TYR A 121 -4.62 -13.03 49.41
C TYR A 121 -5.35 -13.83 48.32
N ASP A 122 -6.69 -13.82 48.36
CA ASP A 122 -7.54 -14.50 47.38
C ASP A 122 -7.35 -13.92 45.98
N ALA A 123 -7.21 -12.59 45.84
CA ALA A 123 -6.93 -11.94 44.58
C ALA A 123 -5.58 -12.38 43.98
N ASN A 124 -4.52 -12.49 44.80
CA ASN A 124 -3.23 -12.97 44.35
C ASN A 124 -3.26 -14.46 43.96
N ILE A 125 -3.98 -15.28 44.72
CA ILE A 125 -4.23 -16.67 44.35
C ILE A 125 -4.97 -16.70 43.00
N GLU A 126 -6.05 -15.97 42.86
CA GLU A 126 -6.83 -15.92 41.60
C GLU A 126 -5.99 -15.48 40.42
N LYS A 127 -5.17 -14.42 40.58
CA LYS A 127 -4.27 -13.92 39.53
C LYS A 127 -3.26 -14.96 39.05
N GLU A 128 -2.75 -15.81 39.95
CA GLU A 128 -1.76 -16.83 39.64
C GLU A 128 -2.30 -18.23 39.43
N THR A 129 -3.58 -18.50 39.83
CA THR A 129 -4.24 -19.82 39.65
C THR A 129 -4.49 -20.19 38.20
N ASN A 130 -4.21 -19.33 37.29
CA ASN A 130 -4.83 -19.28 35.99
C ASN A 130 -3.85 -19.55 34.83
N LYS A 131 -2.64 -20.05 35.12
CA LYS A 131 -1.60 -20.27 34.09
C LYS A 131 -1.37 -21.74 33.84
N LEU A 132 -1.92 -22.28 32.75
CA LEU A 132 -1.66 -23.61 32.26
C LEU A 132 -1.11 -23.51 30.82
N ALA A 133 0.10 -24.01 30.57
CA ALA A 133 0.64 -24.12 29.23
C ALA A 133 0.62 -25.58 28.78
N ILE A 134 -0.01 -25.84 27.63
CA ILE A 134 -0.07 -27.15 26.99
C ILE A 134 0.38 -26.98 25.55
N ASP A 135 1.52 -27.56 25.17
CA ASP A 135 2.03 -27.40 23.80
C ASP A 135 1.10 -28.04 22.77
N LYS A 136 0.48 -29.15 23.14
CA LYS A 136 -0.42 -29.86 22.21
C LYS A 136 -1.50 -30.68 22.93
N ILE A 137 -2.74 -30.51 22.54
CA ILE A 137 -3.85 -31.38 22.89
C ILE A 137 -4.26 -32.23 21.68
N GLN A 138 -4.30 -33.54 21.86
CA GLN A 138 -4.80 -34.49 20.85
C GLN A 138 -5.96 -35.28 21.43
N PRO A 139 -7.19 -34.78 21.38
CA PRO A 139 -8.35 -35.53 21.82
C PRO A 139 -8.59 -36.71 20.88
N THR A 140 -8.93 -37.86 21.40
CA THR A 140 -9.11 -39.09 20.61
C THR A 140 -10.52 -39.63 20.58
N ASN A 141 -11.34 -39.36 21.61
CA ASN A 141 -12.73 -39.80 21.70
C ASN A 141 -13.54 -38.94 22.66
N ALA A 142 -14.84 -38.79 22.40
CA ALA A 142 -15.88 -38.20 23.26
C ALA A 142 -15.66 -36.69 23.58
N THR A 143 -16.65 -36.12 24.24
CA THR A 143 -16.62 -34.72 24.71
C THR A 143 -15.53 -34.51 25.74
N GLN A 144 -14.68 -33.53 25.53
CA GLN A 144 -13.63 -33.15 26.46
C GLN A 144 -13.96 -31.78 27.04
N THR A 145 -13.70 -31.61 28.36
CA THR A 145 -13.91 -30.33 29.03
C THR A 145 -12.60 -29.90 29.68
N ILE A 146 -12.11 -28.73 29.32
CA ILE A 146 -10.98 -28.08 29.98
C ILE A 146 -11.56 -26.96 30.84
N THR A 147 -11.33 -27.06 32.15
CA THR A 147 -11.80 -26.03 33.09
C THR A 147 -10.58 -25.40 33.76
N GLY A 148 -10.51 -24.12 33.71
CA GLY A 148 -9.45 -23.31 34.32
C GLY A 148 -9.48 -21.91 33.76
N SER A 149 -8.79 -21.01 34.39
CA SER A 149 -8.53 -19.65 33.87
C SER A 149 -7.04 -19.55 33.54
N ASP A 150 -6.58 -18.71 32.64
CA ASP A 150 -5.21 -18.62 32.13
C ASP A 150 -4.64 -19.98 31.64
N ILE A 151 -5.21 -20.49 30.59
CA ILE A 151 -4.76 -21.72 29.96
C ILE A 151 -4.09 -21.34 28.63
N ALA A 152 -2.79 -21.63 28.51
CA ALA A 152 -2.06 -21.52 27.25
C ALA A 152 -1.96 -22.91 26.59
N ILE A 153 -2.43 -23.04 25.37
CA ILE A 153 -2.42 -24.28 24.60
C ILE A 153 -1.68 -24.02 23.28
N GLY A 154 -0.54 -24.68 23.08
CA GLY A 154 0.24 -24.51 21.86
C GLY A 154 -0.52 -25.00 20.62
N SER A 155 -1.24 -26.12 20.71
CA SER A 155 -2.10 -26.55 19.59
C SER A 155 -3.19 -27.51 20.03
N ILE A 156 -4.35 -27.43 19.37
CA ILE A 156 -5.42 -28.43 19.47
C ILE A 156 -5.54 -29.10 18.09
N THR A 157 -5.25 -30.38 18.02
CA THR A 157 -5.38 -31.17 16.80
C THR A 157 -6.35 -32.31 17.03
N PHE A 158 -7.49 -32.25 16.37
CA PHE A 158 -8.49 -33.30 16.42
C PHE A 158 -8.16 -34.40 15.41
N LYS A 159 -8.16 -35.65 15.87
CA LYS A 159 -8.03 -36.80 14.97
C LYS A 159 -9.31 -37.61 14.84
N THR A 160 -10.06 -37.77 15.92
CA THR A 160 -11.27 -38.63 15.95
C THR A 160 -12.26 -38.21 17.03
N VAL A 161 -12.31 -36.93 17.43
CA VAL A 161 -13.14 -36.48 18.56
C VAL A 161 -14.46 -35.91 18.08
N GLU A 162 -15.53 -36.16 18.83
CA GLU A 162 -16.84 -35.59 18.54
C GLU A 162 -16.94 -34.14 18.97
N SER A 163 -16.44 -33.79 20.17
CA SER A 163 -16.44 -32.40 20.65
C SER A 163 -15.39 -32.13 21.74
N LEU A 164 -14.97 -30.86 21.82
CA LEU A 164 -14.19 -30.32 22.92
C LEU A 164 -14.87 -29.06 23.44
N ASN A 165 -15.12 -29.01 24.75
CA ASN A 165 -15.66 -27.83 25.42
C ASN A 165 -14.54 -27.11 26.19
N VAL A 166 -14.43 -25.82 26.01
CA VAL A 166 -13.53 -24.94 26.77
C VAL A 166 -14.38 -23.98 27.59
N PRO A 167 -14.90 -24.38 28.74
CA PRO A 167 -15.57 -23.48 29.63
C PRO A 167 -14.56 -22.87 30.60
N ALA A 168 -14.39 -21.58 30.56
CA ALA A 168 -13.80 -20.83 31.65
C ALA A 168 -14.90 -19.92 32.20
N ASP A 169 -15.37 -20.14 33.42
CA ASP A 169 -16.32 -19.23 34.03
C ASP A 169 -15.60 -17.97 34.49
N MET A 170 -15.55 -17.00 33.59
CA MET A 170 -14.92 -15.69 33.82
C MET A 170 -15.88 -14.70 34.48
N SER A 171 -17.12 -15.10 34.84
CA SER A 171 -18.12 -14.20 35.42
C SER A 171 -17.70 -13.58 36.76
N LYS A 172 -16.78 -14.24 37.47
CA LYS A 172 -16.24 -13.76 38.74
C LYS A 172 -15.23 -12.62 38.61
N PHE A 173 -14.81 -12.34 37.40
CA PHE A 173 -13.80 -11.31 37.10
C PHE A 173 -14.41 -10.02 36.49
N ASP A 174 -15.74 -9.94 36.44
CA ASP A 174 -16.45 -8.80 35.85
C ASP A 174 -16.63 -7.61 36.81
N GLU A 175 -16.31 -7.76 38.07
CA GLU A 175 -16.38 -6.67 39.03
C GLU A 175 -15.04 -5.98 39.17
N PRO A 176 -14.97 -4.65 38.93
CA PRO A 176 -13.75 -3.90 39.15
C PRO A 176 -13.32 -3.96 40.59
N VAL A 177 -12.04 -4.16 40.85
CA VAL A 177 -11.49 -4.07 42.21
C VAL A 177 -11.31 -2.61 42.57
N THR A 178 -12.05 -2.14 43.54
CA THR A 178 -11.81 -0.81 44.13
C THR A 178 -10.56 -0.86 44.97
N THR A 179 -9.52 -0.18 44.53
CA THR A 179 -8.27 -0.04 45.29
C THR A 179 -8.49 0.80 46.56
N ALA A 180 -7.58 0.70 47.54
CA ALA A 180 -7.71 1.40 48.83
C ALA A 180 -7.79 2.95 48.71
N ASP A 181 -7.44 3.53 47.57
CA ASP A 181 -7.60 4.94 47.23
C ASP A 181 -8.91 5.25 46.49
N GLY A 182 -9.82 4.28 46.40
CA GLY A 182 -11.14 4.44 45.78
C GLY A 182 -11.16 4.46 44.25
N LYS A 183 -10.06 4.07 43.60
CA LYS A 183 -10.02 3.91 42.14
C LYS A 183 -10.44 2.51 41.76
N GLU A 184 -11.25 2.41 40.71
CA GLU A 184 -11.56 1.15 40.06
C GLU A 184 -10.40 0.79 39.13
N GLU A 185 -9.61 -0.23 39.49
CA GLU A 185 -8.61 -0.78 38.58
C GLU A 185 -9.20 -2.01 37.86
N PRO A 186 -8.98 -2.11 36.54
CA PRO A 186 -9.39 -3.30 35.80
C PRO A 186 -8.58 -4.50 36.29
N VAL A 187 -9.26 -5.53 36.71
CA VAL A 187 -8.61 -6.80 37.08
C VAL A 187 -8.10 -7.46 35.81
N ASP A 188 -6.84 -7.94 35.86
CA ASP A 188 -6.27 -8.77 34.80
C ASP A 188 -7.07 -10.11 34.80
N ARG A 189 -8.00 -10.16 33.85
CA ARG A 189 -8.95 -11.26 33.74
C ARG A 189 -8.29 -12.34 32.92
N GLY A 190 -8.04 -13.49 33.49
CA GLY A 190 -7.37 -14.56 32.81
C GLY A 190 -7.89 -14.90 31.42
N SER A 191 -7.02 -15.35 30.55
CA SER A 191 -7.32 -15.76 29.18
C SER A 191 -6.82 -17.17 28.88
N VAL A 192 -7.51 -17.86 27.98
CA VAL A 192 -7.04 -19.10 27.39
C VAL A 192 -6.32 -18.75 26.09
N THR A 193 -5.02 -19.00 26.03
CA THR A 193 -4.24 -18.78 24.82
C THR A 193 -4.01 -20.12 24.11
N VAL A 194 -4.33 -20.16 22.82
CA VAL A 194 -4.18 -21.34 21.97
C VAL A 194 -3.38 -20.94 20.73
N ASP A 195 -2.18 -21.46 20.57
CA ASP A 195 -1.35 -21.08 19.41
C ASP A 195 -1.97 -21.50 18.09
N ALA A 196 -2.57 -22.69 18.03
CA ALA A 196 -3.23 -23.15 16.83
C ALA A 196 -4.42 -24.10 17.10
N ILE A 197 -5.53 -23.86 16.39
CA ILE A 197 -6.66 -24.78 16.28
C ILE A 197 -6.69 -25.34 14.85
N THR A 198 -6.55 -26.65 14.72
CA THR A 198 -6.58 -27.32 13.42
C THR A 198 -7.59 -28.45 13.41
N GLN A 199 -8.56 -28.36 12.51
CA GLN A 199 -9.57 -29.40 12.27
C GLN A 199 -9.40 -29.93 10.84
N ALA A 200 -8.71 -31.06 10.71
CA ALA A 200 -8.30 -31.55 9.40
C ALA A 200 -9.34 -32.40 8.69
N MET A 201 -10.17 -33.15 9.39
CA MET A 201 -11.18 -34.04 8.78
C MET A 201 -12.32 -34.39 9.75
N GLY A 202 -13.56 -34.49 9.26
CA GLY A 202 -14.72 -35.05 9.96
C GLY A 202 -15.61 -34.04 10.68
N THR A 203 -16.60 -34.53 11.42
CA THR A 203 -17.63 -33.78 12.15
C THR A 203 -17.18 -33.39 13.57
N GLN A 204 -15.99 -32.83 13.69
CA GLN A 204 -15.43 -32.46 15.00
C GLN A 204 -16.01 -31.12 15.47
N THR A 205 -16.34 -31.03 16.75
CA THR A 205 -16.90 -29.81 17.33
C THR A 205 -16.02 -29.28 18.45
N LEU A 206 -15.64 -28.02 18.38
CA LEU A 206 -15.04 -27.26 19.46
C LEU A 206 -16.07 -26.26 19.98
N ASN A 207 -16.38 -26.31 21.27
CA ASN A 207 -17.27 -25.37 21.93
C ASN A 207 -16.46 -24.46 22.86
N ILE A 208 -16.63 -23.15 22.73
CA ILE A 208 -16.09 -22.12 23.61
C ILE A 208 -17.30 -21.44 24.28
N GLU A 209 -17.51 -21.71 25.54
CA GLU A 209 -18.72 -21.30 26.24
C GLU A 209 -18.39 -20.66 27.60
N GLY A 210 -19.37 -20.06 28.25
CA GLY A 210 -19.31 -19.71 29.66
C GLY A 210 -18.56 -18.42 29.99
N LYS A 211 -18.62 -17.40 29.12
CA LYS A 211 -17.93 -16.10 29.30
C LYS A 211 -16.39 -16.22 29.33
N SER A 212 -15.86 -17.17 28.57
CA SER A 212 -14.45 -17.39 28.44
C SER A 212 -13.80 -16.25 27.63
N ARG A 213 -12.51 -16.01 27.88
CA ARG A 213 -11.64 -15.20 27.02
C ARG A 213 -10.62 -16.11 26.39
N VAL A 214 -10.64 -16.18 25.06
CA VAL A 214 -9.79 -17.10 24.32
C VAL A 214 -9.04 -16.34 23.25
N GLU A 215 -7.73 -16.48 23.25
CA GLU A 215 -6.84 -15.92 22.22
C GLU A 215 -6.25 -17.08 21.41
N VAL A 216 -6.49 -17.08 20.10
CA VAL A 216 -6.08 -18.14 19.17
C VAL A 216 -5.10 -17.57 18.18
N GLY A 217 -3.90 -18.10 18.14
CA GLY A 217 -2.85 -17.68 17.20
C GLY A 217 -3.24 -17.96 15.75
N SER A 218 -3.73 -19.18 15.47
CA SER A 218 -4.21 -19.54 14.13
C SER A 218 -5.39 -20.51 14.16
N LEU A 219 -6.34 -20.32 13.24
CA LEU A 219 -7.49 -21.20 13.02
C LEU A 219 -7.46 -21.77 11.60
N SER A 220 -7.43 -23.08 11.51
CA SER A 220 -7.71 -23.83 10.28
C SER A 220 -8.95 -24.70 10.49
N LEU A 221 -10.09 -24.20 10.04
CA LEU A 221 -11.39 -24.86 10.18
C LEU A 221 -11.73 -25.55 8.86
N GLY A 222 -11.38 -26.85 8.77
CA GLY A 222 -11.76 -27.70 7.63
C GLY A 222 -13.27 -27.97 7.63
N ASN A 223 -13.70 -29.24 7.71
CA ASN A 223 -15.14 -29.58 7.77
C ASN A 223 -15.68 -29.67 9.23
N GLY A 224 -14.93 -29.14 10.19
CA GLY A 224 -15.32 -29.15 11.60
C GLY A 224 -16.26 -28.01 11.99
N THR A 225 -16.62 -28.01 13.27
CA THR A 225 -17.52 -27.00 13.86
C THR A 225 -16.83 -26.26 15.00
N LEU A 226 -16.88 -24.94 14.99
CA LEU A 226 -16.50 -24.07 16.09
C LEU A 226 -17.74 -23.30 16.58
N ASN A 227 -18.14 -23.54 17.80
CA ASN A 227 -19.23 -22.81 18.47
C ASN A 227 -18.68 -21.91 19.56
N ILE A 228 -19.03 -20.64 19.50
CA ILE A 228 -18.68 -19.63 20.49
C ILE A 228 -19.96 -19.09 21.11
N LYS A 229 -20.09 -19.18 22.45
CA LYS A 229 -21.29 -18.75 23.13
C LYS A 229 -20.98 -17.96 24.38
N GLY A 230 -21.34 -16.69 24.37
CA GLY A 230 -21.16 -15.79 25.49
C GLY A 230 -19.70 -15.55 25.89
N SER A 231 -18.78 -15.71 24.96
CA SER A 231 -17.35 -15.64 25.19
C SER A 231 -16.69 -14.57 24.30
N ASP A 232 -15.56 -14.06 24.75
CA ASP A 232 -14.71 -13.15 23.96
C ASP A 232 -13.59 -13.97 23.35
N VAL A 233 -13.51 -13.99 22.01
CA VAL A 233 -12.52 -14.77 21.27
C VAL A 233 -11.78 -13.88 20.27
N ILE A 234 -10.45 -13.94 20.28
CA ILE A 234 -9.60 -13.36 19.24
C ILE A 234 -8.92 -14.49 18.48
N ILE A 235 -8.97 -14.41 17.17
CA ILE A 235 -8.26 -15.30 16.26
C ILE A 235 -7.33 -14.42 15.42
N HIS A 236 -6.02 -14.52 15.66
CA HIS A 236 -5.03 -13.67 15.02
C HIS A 236 -4.87 -13.95 13.55
N LYS A 237 -5.02 -15.22 13.15
CA LYS A 237 -4.94 -15.63 11.76
C LYS A 237 -5.95 -16.72 11.45
N THR A 238 -6.76 -16.48 10.43
CA THR A 238 -7.60 -17.52 9.84
C THR A 238 -7.04 -17.89 8.49
N ASP A 239 -6.90 -19.21 8.25
CA ASP A 239 -6.85 -19.71 6.88
C ASP A 239 -8.29 -19.65 6.32
N LYS A 240 -8.50 -20.24 5.16
CA LYS A 240 -9.84 -20.36 4.59
C LYS A 240 -10.78 -21.13 5.55
N ILE A 241 -11.92 -20.53 5.91
CA ILE A 241 -12.95 -21.18 6.73
C ILE A 241 -13.85 -22.03 5.83
N ASN A 242 -13.77 -23.35 5.95
CA ASN A 242 -14.61 -24.30 5.20
C ASN A 242 -15.69 -24.97 6.03
N GLY A 243 -15.55 -24.97 7.35
CA GLY A 243 -16.48 -25.65 8.27
C GLY A 243 -17.58 -24.74 8.81
N THR A 244 -18.20 -25.20 9.90
CA THR A 244 -19.24 -24.46 10.59
C THR A 244 -18.63 -23.58 11.68
N LEU A 245 -18.92 -22.27 11.64
CA LEU A 245 -18.57 -21.31 12.70
C LEU A 245 -19.84 -20.65 13.20
N THR A 246 -20.14 -20.79 14.49
CA THR A 246 -21.27 -20.13 15.14
C THR A 246 -20.78 -19.30 16.30
N ALA A 247 -21.08 -18.00 16.31
CA ALA A 247 -20.77 -17.11 17.43
C ALA A 247 -22.06 -16.38 17.86
N GLU A 248 -22.60 -16.75 19.01
CA GLU A 248 -23.96 -16.31 19.42
C GLU A 248 -23.95 -14.98 20.18
N SER A 249 -22.97 -14.73 21.02
CA SER A 249 -22.89 -13.52 21.84
C SER A 249 -21.47 -13.28 22.34
N GLY A 250 -21.18 -12.06 22.78
CA GLY A 250 -19.84 -11.64 23.20
C GLY A 250 -19.08 -10.97 22.08
N TYR A 251 -17.77 -11.19 22.04
CA TYR A 251 -16.87 -10.60 21.05
C TYR A 251 -16.16 -11.69 20.25
N LEU A 252 -16.07 -11.50 18.94
CA LEU A 252 -15.24 -12.32 18.06
C LEU A 252 -14.35 -11.42 17.19
N GLY A 253 -13.04 -11.56 17.34
CA GLY A 253 -12.04 -10.96 16.46
C GLY A 253 -11.54 -11.98 15.43
N LEU A 254 -11.60 -11.69 14.15
CA LEU A 254 -11.06 -12.49 13.05
C LEU A 254 -9.92 -11.75 12.38
N ASN A 255 -8.74 -12.38 12.28
CA ASN A 255 -7.53 -11.78 11.72
C ASN A 255 -7.10 -10.48 12.44
N VAL A 256 -7.34 -10.39 13.74
CA VAL A 256 -7.05 -9.21 14.56
C VAL A 256 -5.67 -9.32 15.16
N ALA A 257 -4.83 -8.29 14.98
CA ALA A 257 -3.46 -8.25 15.49
C ALA A 257 -3.36 -7.93 16.98
N THR A 258 -4.36 -7.22 17.54
CA THR A 258 -4.38 -6.77 18.95
C THR A 258 -4.62 -7.95 19.88
N SER A 259 -3.83 -8.05 20.96
CA SER A 259 -4.00 -9.09 21.96
C SER A 259 -5.28 -8.93 22.80
N MET A 260 -5.76 -10.01 23.38
CA MET A 260 -6.91 -9.96 24.30
C MET A 260 -6.64 -9.05 25.51
N ALA A 261 -5.43 -9.05 26.03
CA ALA A 261 -5.04 -8.19 27.14
C ALA A 261 -5.15 -6.69 26.83
N ASP A 262 -4.73 -6.30 25.61
CA ASP A 262 -4.82 -4.89 25.17
C ASP A 262 -6.27 -4.47 24.87
N LYS A 263 -7.07 -5.36 24.31
CA LYS A 263 -8.51 -5.14 24.14
C LYS A 263 -9.23 -4.86 25.45
N VAL A 264 -8.93 -5.64 26.47
CA VAL A 264 -9.53 -5.47 27.80
C VAL A 264 -9.14 -4.13 28.43
N LYS A 265 -7.91 -3.66 28.25
CA LYS A 265 -7.47 -2.34 28.72
C LYS A 265 -8.19 -1.20 28.01
N ALA A 266 -8.48 -1.35 26.71
CA ALA A 266 -9.17 -0.33 25.91
C ALA A 266 -10.68 -0.22 26.28
N ASP A 267 -11.30 -1.31 26.74
CA ASP A 267 -12.76 -1.39 26.97
C ASP A 267 -13.21 -0.86 28.35
N THR A 268 -12.28 -0.42 29.21
CA THR A 268 -12.60 0.12 30.54
C THR A 268 -13.29 1.49 30.52
N THR A 269 -13.51 2.08 29.36
CA THR A 269 -14.08 3.42 29.19
C THR A 269 -15.52 3.47 28.69
N THR A 270 -16.13 2.34 28.34
CA THR A 270 -17.50 2.32 27.82
C THR A 270 -18.48 1.70 28.82
N THR A 271 -19.44 2.50 29.25
CA THR A 271 -20.63 2.09 30.02
C THR A 271 -21.32 0.89 29.36
N LYS A 272 -21.48 -0.18 30.11
CA LYS A 272 -22.29 -1.37 29.76
C LYS A 272 -23.68 -0.97 29.30
N THR A 273 -23.91 -0.82 27.99
CA THR A 273 -25.26 -0.80 27.44
C THR A 273 -25.40 -2.00 26.49
N THR A 274 -26.23 -2.97 26.90
CA THR A 274 -26.76 -4.13 26.16
C THR A 274 -25.76 -4.93 25.30
N PRO A 275 -25.73 -6.24 25.47
CA PRO A 275 -24.75 -7.10 24.80
C PRO A 275 -25.17 -7.38 23.35
N ASN A 276 -24.98 -6.44 22.46
CA ASN A 276 -24.94 -6.74 21.05
C ASN A 276 -23.66 -7.53 20.78
N PHE A 277 -23.76 -8.54 19.94
CA PHE A 277 -22.59 -9.29 19.49
C PHE A 277 -21.64 -8.36 18.72
N VAL A 278 -20.35 -8.41 19.04
CA VAL A 278 -19.32 -7.62 18.36
C VAL A 278 -18.45 -8.53 17.52
N LEU A 279 -18.42 -8.28 16.23
CA LEU A 279 -17.51 -8.90 15.26
C LEU A 279 -16.47 -7.88 14.81
N GLU A 280 -15.22 -8.13 15.12
CA GLU A 280 -14.11 -7.31 14.60
C GLU A 280 -13.33 -8.08 13.54
N VAL A 281 -13.10 -7.44 12.39
CA VAL A 281 -12.36 -8.03 11.27
C VAL A 281 -11.11 -7.20 11.05
N GLY A 282 -9.95 -7.77 11.36
CA GLY A 282 -8.65 -7.10 11.27
C GLY A 282 -8.00 -7.19 9.89
N ALA A 283 -8.39 -8.19 9.08
CA ALA A 283 -7.95 -8.36 7.69
C ALA A 283 -8.99 -9.22 6.94
N PRO A 284 -8.99 -9.27 5.60
CA PRO A 284 -9.96 -10.02 4.80
C PRO A 284 -10.13 -11.47 5.27
N VAL A 285 -11.37 -11.95 5.33
CA VAL A 285 -11.72 -13.33 5.71
C VAL A 285 -12.28 -14.06 4.50
N VAL A 286 -11.73 -15.22 4.18
CA VAL A 286 -12.15 -16.06 3.05
C VAL A 286 -12.94 -17.27 3.53
N PHE A 287 -14.10 -17.51 2.92
CA PHE A 287 -14.96 -18.65 3.17
C PHE A 287 -14.89 -19.61 1.98
N GLY A 288 -14.66 -20.88 2.27
CA GLY A 288 -14.70 -21.93 1.27
C GLY A 288 -16.13 -22.41 0.98
N GLU A 289 -16.29 -23.26 -0.05
CA GLU A 289 -17.60 -23.68 -0.57
C GLU A 289 -18.52 -24.39 0.41
N ASP A 290 -17.97 -25.01 1.47
CA ASP A 290 -18.75 -25.74 2.49
C ASP A 290 -18.93 -24.93 3.78
N ALA A 291 -18.51 -23.66 3.81
CA ALA A 291 -18.57 -22.82 5.00
C ALA A 291 -20.02 -22.52 5.41
N LYS A 292 -20.33 -22.71 6.70
CA LYS A 292 -21.60 -22.31 7.31
C LYS A 292 -21.32 -21.46 8.52
N VAL A 293 -21.50 -20.15 8.36
CA VAL A 293 -21.09 -19.18 9.38
C VAL A 293 -22.29 -18.41 9.90
N THR A 294 -22.43 -18.34 11.22
CA THR A 294 -23.51 -17.60 11.87
C THR A 294 -22.95 -16.69 12.94
N PHE A 295 -23.25 -15.40 12.85
CA PHE A 295 -22.91 -14.38 13.81
C PHE A 295 -24.17 -13.84 14.49
N GLY A 296 -24.13 -13.76 15.82
CA GLY A 296 -25.25 -13.30 16.63
C GLY A 296 -26.24 -14.41 17.02
N THR A 297 -27.17 -14.07 17.86
CA THR A 297 -28.19 -15.02 18.39
C THR A 297 -29.43 -14.96 17.52
N ALA A 298 -29.84 -16.08 16.95
CA ALA A 298 -31.04 -16.16 16.13
C ALA A 298 -32.32 -15.75 16.90
N THR A 299 -32.88 -14.61 16.53
CA THR A 299 -34.28 -14.31 16.85
C THR A 299 -35.12 -14.99 15.79
N LYS A 300 -36.03 -15.92 16.21
CA LYS A 300 -36.86 -16.71 15.32
C LYS A 300 -37.56 -15.81 14.25
N LYS A 301 -37.04 -15.76 13.04
CA LYS A 301 -37.82 -15.37 11.85
C LYS A 301 -38.42 -16.67 11.30
N THR A 302 -39.72 -16.72 11.13
CA THR A 302 -40.40 -17.83 10.46
C THR A 302 -39.92 -17.88 9.03
N ALA A 303 -39.19 -18.92 8.68
CA ALA A 303 -38.70 -19.09 7.31
C ALA A 303 -39.89 -19.31 6.36
N ASP A 304 -40.01 -18.49 5.33
CA ASP A 304 -40.75 -18.84 4.15
C ASP A 304 -40.01 -20.01 3.47
N THR A 305 -40.73 -21.05 3.15
CA THR A 305 -40.21 -22.27 2.53
C THR A 305 -39.74 -21.96 1.11
N PRO A 306 -38.46 -22.09 0.77
CA PRO A 306 -38.00 -21.80 -0.59
C PRO A 306 -38.45 -22.89 -1.57
N SER A 307 -38.83 -22.47 -2.73
CA SER A 307 -38.93 -23.33 -3.91
C SER A 307 -37.52 -23.75 -4.37
N GLU A 308 -37.26 -25.07 -4.44
CA GLU A 308 -36.05 -25.73 -4.97
C GLU A 308 -34.72 -25.09 -4.55
N PRO A 309 -33.82 -25.82 -3.88
CA PRO A 309 -32.60 -25.23 -3.36
C PRO A 309 -31.62 -24.93 -4.52
N GLU A 310 -31.40 -23.67 -4.84
CA GLU A 310 -30.16 -23.27 -5.51
C GLU A 310 -28.99 -23.74 -4.62
N LYS A 311 -28.02 -24.41 -5.20
CA LYS A 311 -26.84 -24.84 -4.48
C LYS A 311 -25.89 -23.67 -4.34
N PHE A 312 -25.93 -23.00 -3.22
CA PHE A 312 -24.95 -21.98 -2.87
C PHE A 312 -23.64 -22.62 -2.38
N GLY A 313 -22.54 -21.87 -2.49
CA GLY A 313 -21.28 -22.18 -1.84
C GLY A 313 -21.35 -21.83 -0.35
N ALA A 314 -20.48 -20.94 0.14
CA ALA A 314 -20.48 -20.48 1.53
C ALA A 314 -21.85 -19.87 1.95
N GLU A 315 -22.30 -20.20 3.15
CA GLU A 315 -23.49 -19.61 3.78
C GLU A 315 -23.05 -18.73 4.97
N LEU A 316 -23.34 -17.43 4.92
CA LEU A 316 -23.05 -16.47 5.99
C LEU A 316 -24.35 -15.86 6.50
N THR A 317 -24.59 -15.91 7.80
CA THR A 317 -25.82 -15.39 8.43
C THR A 317 -25.48 -14.45 9.58
N PHE A 318 -26.03 -13.24 9.56
CA PHE A 318 -26.09 -12.34 10.70
C PHE A 318 -27.44 -12.55 11.40
N ALA A 319 -27.42 -13.37 12.47
CA ALA A 319 -28.64 -13.90 13.09
C ALA A 319 -29.25 -12.98 14.14
N GLY A 320 -28.63 -11.87 14.48
CA GLY A 320 -29.10 -10.88 15.45
C GLY A 320 -28.34 -9.58 15.27
N ASP A 321 -28.64 -8.59 16.13
CA ASP A 321 -27.95 -7.30 16.08
C ASP A 321 -26.45 -7.48 16.32
N THR A 322 -25.67 -7.11 15.33
CA THR A 322 -24.22 -7.28 15.30
C THR A 322 -23.53 -5.93 15.07
N THR A 323 -22.54 -5.60 15.89
CA THR A 323 -21.60 -4.51 15.58
C THR A 323 -20.43 -5.09 14.79
N LEU A 324 -20.26 -4.66 13.53
CA LEU A 324 -19.16 -5.05 12.65
C LEU A 324 -18.09 -3.97 12.68
N LYS A 325 -16.94 -4.30 13.29
CA LYS A 325 -15.79 -3.39 13.43
C LYS A 325 -14.69 -3.73 12.43
N PHE A 326 -14.06 -2.73 11.84
CA PHE A 326 -12.92 -2.91 10.95
C PHE A 326 -12.06 -1.64 10.84
N ASP A 327 -10.80 -1.81 10.42
CA ASP A 327 -9.91 -0.71 10.06
C ASP A 327 -9.61 -0.81 8.55
N ALA A 328 -10.10 0.16 7.78
CA ALA A 328 -10.01 0.14 6.32
C ALA A 328 -8.57 0.10 5.78
N ALA A 329 -7.58 0.60 6.55
CA ALA A 329 -6.17 0.55 6.17
C ALA A 329 -5.62 -0.89 6.02
N ASN A 330 -6.25 -1.87 6.68
CA ASN A 330 -5.79 -3.26 6.67
C ASN A 330 -6.32 -4.08 5.48
N PHE A 331 -7.20 -3.51 4.66
CA PHE A 331 -7.93 -4.27 3.63
C PHE A 331 -7.43 -4.04 2.21
N ASN A 332 -6.63 -3.01 1.96
CA ASN A 332 -6.22 -2.61 0.59
C ASN A 332 -7.41 -2.58 -0.37
N ARG A 333 -8.56 -2.10 0.10
CA ARG A 333 -9.85 -2.10 -0.58
C ARG A 333 -10.44 -3.46 -0.98
N ASN A 334 -9.88 -4.56 -0.50
CA ASN A 334 -10.54 -5.85 -0.60
C ASN A 334 -11.80 -5.87 0.27
N ALA A 335 -12.75 -6.73 -0.06
CA ALA A 335 -13.93 -6.94 0.77
C ALA A 335 -13.56 -7.52 2.14
N LEU A 336 -14.39 -7.21 3.17
CA LEU A 336 -14.19 -7.76 4.50
C LEU A 336 -14.37 -9.29 4.48
N PHE A 337 -15.33 -9.76 3.69
CA PHE A 337 -15.68 -11.17 3.56
C PHE A 337 -15.78 -11.57 2.09
N THR A 338 -15.13 -12.66 1.72
CA THR A 338 -15.13 -13.18 0.34
C THR A 338 -15.51 -14.66 0.35
N ALA A 339 -16.46 -15.06 -0.50
CA ALA A 339 -16.72 -16.47 -0.78
C ALA A 339 -15.85 -16.94 -1.94
N GLU A 340 -15.17 -18.09 -1.76
CA GLU A 340 -14.36 -18.71 -2.80
C GLU A 340 -15.17 -19.74 -3.59
N GLY A 341 -14.92 -19.84 -4.89
CA GLY A 341 -15.58 -20.81 -5.76
C GLY A 341 -17.01 -20.42 -6.13
N THR A 342 -17.96 -21.29 -5.83
CA THR A 342 -19.39 -21.06 -6.10
C THR A 342 -19.91 -19.87 -5.29
N LYS A 343 -20.75 -19.03 -5.91
CA LYS A 343 -21.35 -17.87 -5.26
C LYS A 343 -21.98 -18.25 -3.93
N GLY A 344 -21.55 -17.58 -2.86
CA GLY A 344 -22.09 -17.78 -1.53
C GLY A 344 -23.45 -17.13 -1.35
N LYS A 345 -24.09 -17.39 -0.21
CA LYS A 345 -25.34 -16.74 0.21
C LYS A 345 -25.10 -15.99 1.51
N ILE A 346 -25.66 -14.79 1.63
CA ILE A 346 -25.63 -14.04 2.89
C ILE A 346 -27.03 -13.56 3.25
N ASP A 347 -27.42 -13.79 4.50
CA ASP A 347 -28.69 -13.40 5.08
C ASP A 347 -28.45 -12.57 6.36
N ALA A 348 -29.33 -11.60 6.64
CA ALA A 348 -29.42 -10.91 7.91
C ALA A 348 -30.84 -11.08 8.51
N THR A 349 -30.92 -11.29 9.82
CA THR A 349 -32.19 -11.28 10.56
C THR A 349 -32.19 -10.27 11.70
N GLY A 350 -31.13 -9.49 11.81
CA GLY A 350 -30.92 -8.38 12.73
C GLY A 350 -30.13 -7.28 12.05
N THR A 351 -29.84 -6.22 12.80
CA THR A 351 -29.11 -5.05 12.30
C THR A 351 -27.61 -5.30 12.31
N ILE A 352 -26.94 -5.00 11.22
CA ILE A 352 -25.47 -4.95 11.12
C ILE A 352 -25.06 -3.48 11.27
N ASN A 353 -24.57 -3.12 12.46
CA ASN A 353 -24.11 -1.76 12.75
C ASN A 353 -22.62 -1.65 12.44
N LEU A 354 -22.27 -0.82 11.48
CA LEU A 354 -20.92 -0.67 10.97
C LEU A 354 -20.10 0.33 11.80
N GLU A 355 -18.92 -0.08 12.25
CA GLU A 355 -17.90 0.77 12.88
C GLU A 355 -16.58 0.61 12.11
N GLY A 356 -16.19 1.60 11.34
CA GLY A 356 -15.01 1.58 10.48
C GLY A 356 -14.10 2.78 10.71
N SER A 357 -12.80 2.55 10.73
CA SER A 357 -11.78 3.60 10.83
C SER A 357 -10.87 3.65 9.58
N ASN A 358 -10.13 4.75 9.45
CA ASN A 358 -9.16 4.95 8.39
C ASN A 358 -9.71 4.82 6.96
N LEU A 359 -10.98 5.19 6.77
CA LEU A 359 -11.60 5.21 5.45
C LEU A 359 -11.00 6.36 4.63
N THR A 360 -10.57 6.06 3.42
CA THR A 360 -10.14 7.05 2.43
C THR A 360 -11.23 7.27 1.40
N TRP A 361 -11.10 8.23 0.53
CA TRP A 361 -12.08 8.55 -0.50
C TRP A 361 -12.40 7.33 -1.38
N GLY A 362 -13.68 7.01 -1.55
CA GLY A 362 -14.19 5.99 -2.46
C GLY A 362 -15.02 4.89 -1.82
N ALA A 363 -15.22 3.78 -2.53
CA ALA A 363 -16.07 2.67 -2.12
C ALA A 363 -15.29 1.52 -1.48
N TYR A 364 -15.93 0.87 -0.51
CA TYR A 364 -15.43 -0.30 0.21
C TYR A 364 -16.50 -1.39 0.19
N LYS A 365 -16.23 -2.52 -0.47
CA LYS A 365 -17.12 -3.67 -0.46
C LYS A 365 -17.14 -4.31 0.93
N LEU A 366 -18.32 -4.66 1.41
CA LEU A 366 -18.47 -5.44 2.65
C LEU A 366 -18.33 -6.92 2.39
N PHE A 367 -18.99 -7.39 1.32
CA PHE A 367 -19.10 -8.80 0.97
C PHE A 367 -18.81 -8.97 -0.52
N GLU A 368 -18.11 -10.04 -0.87
CA GLU A 368 -17.73 -10.31 -2.24
C GLU A 368 -18.02 -11.76 -2.62
N ASN A 369 -18.54 -11.97 -3.83
CA ASN A 369 -19.00 -13.24 -4.36
C ASN A 369 -20.10 -13.89 -3.49
N PHE A 370 -20.99 -13.06 -2.90
CA PHE A 370 -22.19 -13.50 -2.20
C PHE A 370 -23.44 -13.01 -2.92
N ASP A 371 -24.52 -13.83 -2.90
CA ASP A 371 -25.86 -13.32 -3.11
C ASP A 371 -26.29 -12.56 -1.86
N GLN A 372 -26.46 -11.25 -2.00
CA GLN A 372 -26.78 -10.31 -0.93
C GLN A 372 -28.24 -9.88 -0.94
N SER A 373 -29.10 -10.65 -1.62
CA SER A 373 -30.54 -10.40 -1.65
C SER A 373 -31.20 -10.57 -0.26
N GLY A 374 -30.58 -11.37 0.62
CA GLY A 374 -31.03 -11.60 1.99
C GLY A 374 -30.69 -10.48 2.97
N ILE A 375 -30.07 -9.37 2.54
CA ILE A 375 -29.80 -8.19 3.35
C ILE A 375 -30.60 -7.01 2.82
N ALA A 376 -31.53 -6.48 3.61
CA ALA A 376 -32.21 -5.22 3.32
C ALA A 376 -31.36 -4.02 3.73
N LYS A 377 -31.64 -2.83 3.14
CA LYS A 377 -30.88 -1.60 3.47
C LYS A 377 -31.02 -1.23 4.95
N GLU A 378 -32.18 -1.45 5.52
CA GLU A 378 -32.49 -1.12 6.91
C GLU A 378 -31.71 -1.99 7.93
N GLU A 379 -31.19 -3.12 7.45
CA GLU A 379 -30.35 -4.03 8.26
C GLU A 379 -28.89 -3.60 8.29
N LEU A 380 -28.44 -2.73 7.38
CA LEU A 380 -27.09 -2.15 7.36
C LEU A 380 -27.16 -0.69 7.84
N THR A 381 -26.59 -0.42 8.99
CA THR A 381 -26.63 0.90 9.63
C THR A 381 -25.25 1.32 10.14
N PHE A 382 -25.09 2.60 10.40
CA PHE A 382 -23.98 3.12 11.19
C PHE A 382 -24.49 4.30 12.03
N THR A 383 -23.85 4.53 13.15
CA THR A 383 -24.11 5.68 14.02
C THR A 383 -23.12 6.79 13.67
N ASP A 384 -23.54 8.06 13.77
CA ASP A 384 -22.68 9.22 13.53
C ASP A 384 -21.39 9.13 14.35
N GLY A 385 -20.25 9.39 13.69
CA GLY A 385 -18.92 9.31 14.29
C GLY A 385 -18.35 7.89 14.45
N LYS A 386 -19.04 6.83 13.98
CA LYS A 386 -18.56 5.45 14.01
C LYS A 386 -17.89 4.99 12.72
N LEU A 387 -18.17 5.67 11.60
CA LEU A 387 -17.34 5.62 10.41
C LEU A 387 -16.46 6.86 10.41
N THR A 388 -15.15 6.68 10.28
CA THR A 388 -14.18 7.77 10.37
C THR A 388 -13.19 7.73 9.22
N ALA A 389 -12.90 8.89 8.66
CA ALA A 389 -11.89 9.04 7.64
C ALA A 389 -10.48 8.91 8.24
N ALA A 390 -9.52 8.45 7.42
CA ALA A 390 -8.10 8.56 7.72
C ALA A 390 -7.70 10.04 7.88
N ASP A 391 -6.69 10.33 8.70
CA ASP A 391 -6.32 11.70 9.05
C ASP A 391 -6.03 12.58 7.81
N ALA A 392 -5.33 12.03 6.82
CA ALA A 392 -5.04 12.73 5.56
C ALA A 392 -6.27 12.99 4.67
N TRP A 393 -7.40 12.34 4.95
CA TRP A 393 -8.63 12.40 4.15
C TRP A 393 -9.79 13.10 4.85
N LYS A 394 -9.59 13.63 6.06
CA LYS A 394 -10.66 14.27 6.85
C LYS A 394 -11.34 15.42 6.11
N ASP A 395 -10.59 16.21 5.35
CA ASP A 395 -11.13 17.36 4.63
C ASP A 395 -11.95 16.94 3.40
N GLN A 396 -11.60 15.84 2.72
CA GLN A 396 -12.29 15.36 1.52
C GLN A 396 -13.46 14.44 1.84
N VAL A 397 -13.32 13.59 2.84
CA VAL A 397 -14.35 12.63 3.24
C VAL A 397 -15.28 13.21 4.29
N GLY A 398 -14.72 13.85 5.34
CA GLY A 398 -15.48 14.38 6.48
C GLY A 398 -16.36 13.31 7.11
N ASP A 399 -17.62 13.65 7.36
CA ASP A 399 -18.67 12.74 7.84
C ASP A 399 -19.57 12.21 6.69
N ASN A 400 -19.13 12.38 5.43
CA ASN A 400 -19.93 11.99 4.27
C ASN A 400 -19.74 10.49 3.96
N PHE A 401 -20.53 9.66 4.63
CA PHE A 401 -20.57 8.21 4.42
C PHE A 401 -21.98 7.79 3.98
N THR A 402 -22.04 6.91 2.99
CA THR A 402 -23.29 6.29 2.56
C THR A 402 -23.15 4.78 2.43
N ILE A 403 -24.26 4.04 2.59
CA ILE A 403 -24.33 2.61 2.32
C ILE A 403 -25.24 2.41 1.10
N GLU A 404 -24.72 1.79 0.07
CA GLU A 404 -25.45 1.57 -1.18
C GLU A 404 -25.00 0.28 -1.87
N LYS A 405 -25.77 -0.17 -2.87
CA LYS A 405 -25.39 -1.31 -3.72
C LYS A 405 -24.68 -0.82 -4.98
N ASN A 406 -23.65 -1.58 -5.40
CA ASN A 406 -23.06 -1.40 -6.72
C ASN A 406 -23.97 -1.94 -7.84
N SER A 407 -23.49 -1.89 -9.08
CA SER A 407 -24.21 -2.40 -10.27
C SER A 407 -24.48 -3.92 -10.22
N GLU A 408 -23.67 -4.66 -9.46
CA GLU A 408 -23.76 -6.10 -9.26
C GLU A 408 -24.70 -6.49 -8.10
N GLY A 409 -25.23 -5.48 -7.39
CA GLY A 409 -26.12 -5.66 -6.24
C GLY A 409 -25.37 -5.93 -4.93
N GLU A 410 -24.07 -5.68 -4.85
CA GLU A 410 -23.25 -5.87 -3.66
C GLU A 410 -23.24 -4.60 -2.78
N TRP A 411 -23.37 -4.80 -1.47
CA TRP A 411 -23.34 -3.72 -0.49
C TRP A 411 -21.94 -3.15 -0.29
N MET A 412 -21.83 -1.83 -0.27
CA MET A 412 -20.58 -1.10 -0.02
C MET A 412 -20.82 0.14 0.85
N ILE A 413 -19.75 0.55 1.53
CA ILE A 413 -19.63 1.87 2.15
C ILE A 413 -18.97 2.79 1.13
N VAL A 414 -19.57 3.95 0.87
CA VAL A 414 -18.96 5.01 0.07
C VAL A 414 -18.57 6.15 0.99
N ALA A 415 -17.29 6.51 0.97
CA ALA A 415 -16.69 7.56 1.77
C ALA A 415 -16.37 8.77 0.89
N GLY A 416 -16.87 9.97 1.23
CA GLY A 416 -16.61 11.22 0.52
C GLY A 416 -17.33 11.38 -0.82
N GLY A 417 -18.26 10.47 -1.17
CA GLY A 417 -18.98 10.48 -2.45
C GLY A 417 -18.23 9.84 -3.62
N LYS A 418 -18.87 9.80 -4.79
CA LYS A 418 -18.37 9.10 -6.00
C LYS A 418 -17.83 10.04 -7.09
N THR A 419 -17.88 11.35 -6.89
CA THR A 419 -17.45 12.29 -7.93
C THR A 419 -15.94 12.46 -7.94
N VAL A 420 -15.34 12.25 -9.10
CA VAL A 420 -13.92 12.46 -9.35
C VAL A 420 -13.63 13.82 -10.00
N GLU A 421 -14.66 14.64 -10.19
CA GLU A 421 -14.52 16.00 -10.74
C GLU A 421 -13.77 16.89 -9.76
N GLY A 422 -12.84 17.71 -10.27
CA GLY A 422 -11.99 18.59 -9.44
C GLY A 422 -10.85 17.88 -8.71
N SER A 423 -10.65 16.58 -8.93
CA SER A 423 -9.58 15.81 -8.28
C SER A 423 -8.17 16.05 -8.85
N GLY A 424 -8.04 16.72 -10.01
CA GLY A 424 -6.76 16.85 -10.71
C GLY A 424 -6.33 15.60 -11.49
N LEU A 425 -7.16 14.56 -11.53
CA LEU A 425 -6.91 13.34 -12.31
C LEU A 425 -7.08 13.58 -13.82
N ASN A 426 -6.25 12.96 -14.64
CA ASN A 426 -6.46 12.88 -16.08
C ASN A 426 -7.66 11.97 -16.42
N VAL A 427 -8.05 11.87 -17.70
CA VAL A 427 -9.26 11.14 -18.11
C VAL A 427 -9.18 9.64 -17.80
N SER A 428 -8.08 8.97 -18.06
CA SER A 428 -7.88 7.55 -17.74
C SER A 428 -7.91 7.30 -16.25
N ALA A 429 -7.19 8.12 -15.48
CA ALA A 429 -7.19 8.06 -14.05
C ALA A 429 -8.60 8.22 -13.46
N LYS A 430 -9.40 9.17 -14.00
CA LYS A 430 -10.81 9.35 -13.60
C LYS A 430 -11.65 8.12 -13.89
N ASN A 431 -11.48 7.51 -15.05
CA ASN A 431 -12.25 6.33 -15.44
C ASN A 431 -11.90 5.11 -14.57
N LEU A 432 -10.61 4.85 -14.32
CA LEU A 432 -10.16 3.79 -13.42
C LEU A 432 -10.67 3.99 -12.00
N VAL A 433 -10.50 5.19 -11.44
CA VAL A 433 -10.97 5.52 -10.08
C VAL A 433 -12.49 5.45 -9.99
N SER A 434 -13.23 5.88 -11.03
CA SER A 434 -14.68 5.80 -11.05
C SER A 434 -15.21 4.36 -11.03
N LYS A 435 -14.55 3.42 -11.73
CA LYS A 435 -14.87 1.98 -11.68
C LYS A 435 -14.65 1.40 -10.29
N ILE A 436 -13.52 1.76 -9.65
CA ILE A 436 -13.24 1.36 -8.29
C ILE A 436 -14.31 1.89 -7.33
N PHE A 437 -14.75 3.14 -7.52
CA PHE A 437 -15.82 3.75 -6.70
C PHE A 437 -17.20 3.18 -7.02
N ALA A 438 -17.40 2.62 -8.20
CA ALA A 438 -18.59 1.84 -8.51
C ALA A 438 -18.60 0.47 -7.81
N GLY A 439 -17.48 0.09 -7.18
CA GLY A 439 -17.31 -1.17 -6.48
C GLY A 439 -17.10 -2.34 -7.44
N GLU A 440 -16.68 -2.07 -8.67
CA GLU A 440 -16.30 -3.14 -9.61
C GLU A 440 -15.03 -3.82 -9.09
N ARG A 441 -15.08 -5.14 -8.98
CA ARG A 441 -13.89 -5.92 -8.68
C ARG A 441 -13.10 -6.11 -9.96
N SER A 442 -11.82 -5.80 -9.89
CA SER A 442 -10.89 -6.23 -10.92
C SER A 442 -9.74 -6.99 -10.28
N THR A 443 -9.43 -8.14 -10.85
CA THR A 443 -8.19 -8.86 -10.61
C THR A 443 -7.07 -8.35 -11.53
N ASP A 444 -7.38 -7.36 -12.35
CA ASP A 444 -6.49 -6.80 -13.35
C ASP A 444 -5.37 -5.98 -12.69
N PRO A 445 -4.14 -6.10 -13.14
CA PRO A 445 -2.98 -5.47 -12.50
C PRO A 445 -3.07 -3.94 -12.42
N ASP A 446 -3.61 -3.29 -13.46
CA ASP A 446 -3.83 -1.85 -13.51
C ASP A 446 -4.79 -1.37 -12.40
N THR A 447 -5.93 -2.03 -12.26
CA THR A 447 -6.93 -1.70 -11.22
C THR A 447 -6.40 -2.02 -9.83
N GLN A 448 -5.67 -3.11 -9.65
CA GLN A 448 -5.03 -3.45 -8.37
C GLN A 448 -4.02 -2.40 -7.95
N LEU A 449 -3.18 -1.91 -8.87
CA LEU A 449 -2.23 -0.84 -8.58
C LEU A 449 -2.92 0.45 -8.15
N ILE A 450 -3.97 0.87 -8.88
CA ILE A 450 -4.73 2.08 -8.52
C ILE A 450 -5.41 1.91 -7.14
N ASN A 451 -5.97 0.74 -6.84
CA ASN A 451 -6.50 0.43 -5.51
C ASN A 451 -5.43 0.55 -4.41
N GLN A 452 -4.24 0.07 -4.68
CA GLN A 452 -3.11 0.17 -3.75
C GLN A 452 -2.73 1.64 -3.51
N ILE A 453 -2.64 2.46 -4.55
CA ILE A 453 -2.38 3.90 -4.46
C ILE A 453 -3.47 4.59 -3.63
N LEU A 454 -4.74 4.34 -3.92
CA LEU A 454 -5.88 4.90 -3.17
C LEU A 454 -5.89 4.50 -1.68
N SER A 455 -5.22 3.41 -1.33
CA SER A 455 -5.15 2.90 0.05
C SER A 455 -3.96 3.45 0.85
N THR A 456 -3.08 4.26 0.26
CA THR A 456 -1.84 4.74 0.91
C THR A 456 -2.06 5.74 2.03
N GLY A 457 -3.21 6.32 2.20
CA GLY A 457 -3.44 7.40 3.17
C GLY A 457 -2.77 8.73 2.83
N ALA A 458 -2.21 8.87 1.61
CA ALA A 458 -1.69 10.12 1.08
C ALA A 458 -2.83 11.11 0.79
N SER A 459 -2.50 12.40 0.65
CA SER A 459 -3.48 13.43 0.29
C SER A 459 -4.05 13.22 -1.12
N LEU A 460 -5.21 13.82 -1.41
CA LEU A 460 -5.81 13.74 -2.76
C LEU A 460 -4.85 14.25 -3.85
N GLN A 461 -4.10 15.32 -3.56
CA GLN A 461 -3.14 15.87 -4.52
C GLN A 461 -2.00 14.89 -4.82
N GLU A 462 -1.42 14.26 -3.79
CA GLU A 462 -0.38 13.25 -3.95
C GLU A 462 -0.90 12.03 -4.70
N ILE A 463 -2.09 11.55 -4.37
CA ILE A 463 -2.72 10.42 -5.05
C ILE A 463 -3.01 10.75 -6.52
N SER A 464 -3.51 11.96 -6.81
CA SER A 464 -3.73 12.39 -8.19
C SER A 464 -2.42 12.46 -8.97
N SER A 465 -1.36 12.99 -8.36
CA SER A 465 -0.02 12.99 -8.97
C SER A 465 0.49 11.57 -9.24
N MET A 466 0.35 10.65 -8.27
CA MET A 466 0.74 9.23 -8.44
C MET A 466 0.00 8.57 -9.61
N ILE A 467 -1.33 8.68 -9.63
CA ILE A 467 -2.15 8.00 -10.67
C ILE A 467 -1.90 8.63 -12.05
N ASN A 468 -1.82 9.96 -12.14
CA ASN A 468 -1.50 10.64 -13.39
C ASN A 468 -0.11 10.24 -13.90
N SER A 469 0.88 10.10 -13.01
CA SER A 469 2.22 9.67 -13.39
C SER A 469 2.25 8.23 -13.90
N VAL A 470 1.49 7.33 -13.28
CA VAL A 470 1.37 5.93 -13.72
C VAL A 470 0.72 5.86 -15.11
N THR A 471 -0.40 6.55 -15.31
CA THR A 471 -1.15 6.52 -16.58
C THR A 471 -0.47 7.34 -17.69
N GLY A 472 0.46 8.22 -17.34
CA GLY A 472 1.17 9.11 -18.26
C GLY A 472 2.66 8.85 -18.40
N LEU A 473 3.18 7.72 -17.94
CA LEU A 473 4.63 7.46 -17.83
C LEU A 473 5.42 7.76 -19.11
N GLY A 474 4.90 7.40 -20.28
CA GLY A 474 5.55 7.69 -21.54
C GLY A 474 5.61 9.18 -21.89
N ALA A 475 4.51 9.90 -21.68
CA ALA A 475 4.48 11.36 -21.89
C ALA A 475 5.41 12.09 -20.93
N ILE A 476 5.30 11.81 -19.61
CA ILE A 476 6.12 12.49 -18.58
C ILE A 476 7.60 12.13 -18.64
N SER A 477 7.99 11.05 -19.32
CA SER A 477 9.38 10.72 -19.60
C SER A 477 10.05 11.77 -20.51
N GLY A 478 9.27 12.52 -21.29
CA GLY A 478 9.72 13.52 -22.22
C GLY A 478 10.39 12.98 -23.50
N VAL A 479 10.44 11.66 -23.74
CA VAL A 479 11.18 11.06 -24.88
C VAL A 479 10.75 11.63 -26.23
N LYS A 480 9.46 11.83 -26.46
CA LYS A 480 8.95 12.43 -27.70
C LYS A 480 9.36 13.91 -27.84
N ALA A 481 9.26 14.70 -26.78
CA ALA A 481 9.70 16.09 -26.74
C ALA A 481 11.22 16.22 -26.91
N MET A 482 12.01 15.33 -26.25
CA MET A 482 13.46 15.25 -26.46
C MET A 482 13.80 14.93 -27.91
N THR A 483 13.01 14.07 -28.58
CA THR A 483 13.20 13.73 -30.01
C THR A 483 12.99 14.94 -30.90
N VAL A 484 11.99 15.78 -30.63
CA VAL A 484 11.78 17.08 -31.28
C VAL A 484 13.01 17.97 -31.11
N ASP A 485 13.55 18.04 -29.90
CA ASP A 485 14.73 18.86 -29.59
C ASP A 485 16.00 18.33 -30.23
N PHE A 486 16.27 17.03 -30.16
CA PHE A 486 17.41 16.42 -30.86
C PHE A 486 17.35 16.64 -32.36
N GLN A 487 16.17 16.48 -32.96
CA GLN A 487 15.97 16.71 -34.39
C GLN A 487 16.23 18.18 -34.75
N GLY A 488 15.66 19.12 -33.98
CA GLY A 488 15.89 20.55 -34.17
C GLY A 488 17.38 20.93 -34.04
N TYR A 489 17.99 20.46 -32.94
CA TYR A 489 19.39 20.74 -32.62
C TYR A 489 20.37 20.20 -33.68
N THR A 490 20.19 18.95 -34.12
CA THR A 490 21.04 18.34 -35.14
C THR A 490 20.85 18.96 -36.52
N ALA A 491 19.61 19.33 -36.87
CA ALA A 491 19.35 20.04 -38.12
C ALA A 491 19.97 21.45 -38.14
N ASP A 492 19.93 22.19 -37.01
CA ASP A 492 20.60 23.49 -36.89
C ASP A 492 22.12 23.39 -36.99
N MET A 493 22.72 22.33 -36.45
CA MET A 493 24.15 22.03 -36.62
C MET A 493 24.51 21.84 -38.09
N ILE A 494 23.72 21.07 -38.85
CA ILE A 494 23.92 20.87 -40.30
C ILE A 494 23.73 22.16 -41.07
N GLU A 495 22.71 22.96 -40.79
CA GLU A 495 22.46 24.25 -41.43
C GLU A 495 23.61 25.22 -41.15
N HIS A 496 24.08 25.30 -39.90
CA HIS A 496 25.23 26.13 -39.53
C HIS A 496 26.52 25.67 -40.19
N HIS A 497 26.78 24.35 -40.24
CA HIS A 497 27.91 23.79 -40.97
C HIS A 497 27.85 24.17 -42.45
N ALA A 498 26.70 23.94 -43.11
CA ALA A 498 26.50 24.28 -44.52
C ALA A 498 26.64 25.80 -44.83
N ALA A 499 26.27 26.66 -43.86
CA ALA A 499 26.40 28.10 -43.96
C ALA A 499 27.86 28.59 -43.85
N THR A 500 28.66 27.96 -42.96
CA THR A 500 30.01 28.42 -42.58
C THR A 500 31.16 27.76 -43.34
N MET A 501 30.92 26.61 -44.01
CA MET A 501 31.94 25.89 -44.74
C MET A 501 32.45 26.66 -45.99
N PRO A 502 33.69 26.38 -46.47
CA PRO A 502 34.16 26.88 -47.77
C PRO A 502 33.26 26.44 -48.92
N LYS A 503 32.83 27.40 -49.77
CA LYS A 503 31.81 27.15 -50.81
C LYS A 503 32.34 26.38 -52.05
N GLU A 504 33.66 26.26 -52.20
CA GLU A 504 34.31 25.69 -53.40
C GLU A 504 35.14 24.42 -53.09
N MET A 505 35.17 23.96 -51.84
CA MET A 505 35.98 22.82 -51.39
C MET A 505 35.15 21.77 -50.73
N GLY A 506 35.45 20.49 -50.94
CA GLY A 506 34.95 19.39 -50.17
C GLY A 506 35.76 19.19 -48.89
N GLY A 507 35.23 18.42 -47.92
CA GLY A 507 35.95 18.14 -46.70
C GLY A 507 35.33 17.02 -45.87
N TRP A 508 36.14 16.50 -44.94
CA TRP A 508 35.68 15.65 -43.82
C TRP A 508 35.60 16.48 -42.54
N TRP A 509 34.60 16.26 -41.77
CA TRP A 509 34.43 17.01 -40.51
C TRP A 509 33.88 16.14 -39.38
N VAL A 510 34.19 16.55 -38.17
CA VAL A 510 33.69 15.96 -36.94
C VAL A 510 33.39 17.08 -35.94
N GLN A 511 32.32 16.89 -35.19
CA GLN A 511 31.81 17.86 -34.24
C GLN A 511 31.35 17.14 -32.95
N PRO A 512 32.24 17.03 -31.95
CA PRO A 512 31.80 16.66 -30.58
C PRO A 512 30.91 17.75 -29.98
N LEU A 513 30.00 17.36 -29.18
CA LEU A 513 28.99 18.22 -28.55
C LEU A 513 28.65 17.76 -27.16
N GLY A 514 28.23 18.68 -26.32
CA GLY A 514 27.61 18.46 -25.03
C GLY A 514 26.49 19.46 -24.83
N ALA A 515 25.33 19.01 -24.34
CA ALA A 515 24.20 19.90 -24.15
C ALA A 515 23.43 19.51 -22.88
N ARG A 516 22.85 20.53 -22.24
CA ARG A 516 21.75 20.39 -21.29
C ARG A 516 20.49 20.91 -21.96
N LEU A 517 19.49 20.04 -22.10
CA LEU A 517 18.18 20.38 -22.65
C LEU A 517 17.16 20.30 -21.55
N LYS A 518 16.42 21.39 -21.31
CA LYS A 518 15.41 21.47 -20.25
C LYS A 518 14.11 22.04 -20.78
N MET A 519 13.00 21.43 -20.37
CA MET A 519 11.64 21.97 -20.44
C MET A 519 10.94 21.56 -19.14
N ASP A 520 10.26 22.50 -18.46
CA ASP A 520 9.66 22.23 -17.14
C ASP A 520 8.17 22.66 -16.99
N ASP A 521 7.56 23.11 -18.08
CA ASP A 521 6.17 23.59 -18.10
C ASP A 521 5.41 23.08 -19.33
N LEU A 522 5.55 21.78 -19.63
CA LEU A 522 4.70 21.06 -20.57
C LEU A 522 3.43 20.60 -19.84
N SER A 523 2.32 20.47 -20.55
CA SER A 523 1.03 20.05 -19.97
C SER A 523 0.64 18.64 -20.40
N MET A 524 0.09 17.85 -19.46
CA MET A 524 -0.52 16.56 -19.70
C MET A 524 -1.78 16.41 -18.85
N GLY A 525 -2.94 16.44 -19.49
CA GLY A 525 -4.21 16.23 -18.81
C GLY A 525 -4.44 17.18 -17.62
N GLY A 526 -3.82 18.37 -17.61
CA GLY A 526 -3.93 19.36 -16.55
C GLY A 526 -2.83 19.32 -15.48
N SER A 527 -1.86 18.41 -15.58
CA SER A 527 -0.65 18.38 -14.76
C SER A 527 0.53 18.94 -15.55
N ALA A 528 1.39 19.75 -14.90
CA ALA A 528 2.65 20.20 -15.50
C ALA A 528 3.67 19.06 -15.42
N TYR A 529 4.41 18.88 -16.52
CA TYR A 529 5.51 17.93 -16.60
C TYR A 529 6.65 18.51 -17.44
N GLY A 530 7.80 17.86 -17.44
CA GLY A 530 8.94 18.25 -18.20
C GLY A 530 10.13 17.31 -18.02
N TYR A 531 11.28 17.74 -18.52
CA TYR A 531 12.53 16.99 -18.39
C TYR A 531 13.75 17.92 -18.32
N SER A 532 14.80 17.41 -17.69
CA SER A 532 16.14 17.98 -17.70
C SER A 532 17.11 16.89 -18.15
N LEU A 533 17.64 17.01 -19.38
CA LEU A 533 18.52 16.04 -20.02
C LEU A 533 19.93 16.58 -20.11
N ASP A 534 20.90 15.90 -19.52
CA ASP A 534 22.32 16.10 -19.75
C ASP A 534 22.81 15.11 -20.82
N THR A 535 23.26 15.61 -21.97
CA THR A 535 23.65 14.77 -23.09
C THR A 535 25.02 15.15 -23.67
N TYR A 536 25.70 14.17 -24.19
CA TYR A 536 26.95 14.31 -24.90
C TYR A 536 26.96 13.41 -26.14
N GLY A 537 27.72 13.82 -27.15
CA GLY A 537 27.74 13.09 -28.41
C GLY A 537 28.74 13.58 -29.43
N ILE A 538 28.57 13.10 -30.62
CA ILE A 538 29.39 13.39 -31.73
C ILE A 538 28.57 13.40 -33.03
N MET A 539 28.83 14.36 -33.90
CA MET A 539 28.35 14.36 -35.28
C MET A 539 29.54 14.37 -36.20
N GLY A 540 29.47 13.67 -37.31
CA GLY A 540 30.55 13.69 -38.32
C GLY A 540 30.04 13.41 -39.71
N GLY A 541 30.71 13.96 -40.70
CA GLY A 541 30.26 13.85 -42.09
C GLY A 541 31.29 14.23 -43.10
N PHE A 542 30.85 14.24 -44.31
CA PHE A 542 31.63 14.75 -45.46
C PHE A 542 30.73 15.57 -46.38
N ASP A 543 31.36 16.45 -47.13
CA ASP A 543 30.73 17.19 -48.18
C ASP A 543 31.63 17.29 -49.41
N THR A 544 31.04 17.59 -50.55
CA THR A 544 31.75 17.76 -51.81
C THR A 544 31.11 18.82 -52.68
N HIS A 545 31.96 19.60 -53.37
CA HIS A 545 31.50 20.59 -54.31
C HIS A 545 31.37 19.99 -55.72
N LEU A 546 30.22 20.19 -56.34
CA LEU A 546 29.89 19.68 -57.67
C LEU A 546 30.12 20.77 -58.71
N LYS A 547 30.52 20.36 -59.93
CA LYS A 547 30.77 21.27 -61.06
C LYS A 547 29.56 22.16 -61.44
N ASN A 548 28.38 21.83 -61.08
CA ASN A 548 27.13 22.58 -61.31
C ASN A 548 26.85 23.65 -60.23
N GLY A 549 27.83 23.89 -59.32
CA GLY A 549 27.72 24.87 -58.24
C GLY A 549 26.93 24.45 -57.01
N TRP A 550 26.56 23.18 -56.89
CA TRP A 550 25.99 22.61 -55.69
C TRP A 550 27.11 22.07 -54.79
N THR A 551 26.99 22.31 -53.49
CA THR A 551 27.70 21.55 -52.47
C THR A 551 26.71 20.62 -51.83
N ILE A 552 27.03 19.34 -51.72
CA ILE A 552 26.20 18.33 -51.12
C ILE A 552 26.98 17.61 -50.02
N GLY A 553 26.32 17.22 -48.93
CA GLY A 553 26.94 16.52 -47.82
C GLY A 553 26.03 15.51 -47.16
N ALA A 554 26.67 14.62 -46.41
CA ALA A 554 26.01 13.64 -45.56
C ALA A 554 26.71 13.56 -44.21
N ALA A 555 25.95 13.33 -43.15
CA ALA A 555 26.47 13.19 -41.78
C ALA A 555 25.69 12.16 -41.01
N ALA A 556 26.33 11.65 -39.96
CA ALA A 556 25.68 10.84 -38.92
C ALA A 556 25.97 11.47 -37.56
N SER A 557 25.00 11.33 -36.65
CA SER A 557 25.12 11.78 -35.26
C SER A 557 24.81 10.65 -34.30
N TYR A 558 25.47 10.69 -33.13
CA TYR A 558 25.16 9.86 -31.97
C TYR A 558 25.26 10.74 -30.74
N GLN A 559 24.25 10.63 -29.87
CA GLN A 559 24.20 11.29 -28.59
C GLN A 559 23.64 10.31 -27.53
N SER A 560 24.10 10.43 -26.30
CA SER A 560 23.61 9.67 -25.15
C SER A 560 23.59 10.56 -23.93
N GLY A 561 22.66 10.30 -23.02
CA GLY A 561 22.54 11.09 -21.81
C GLY A 561 21.45 10.55 -20.91
N ASP A 562 21.35 11.18 -19.74
CA ASP A 562 20.40 10.84 -18.69
C ASP A 562 19.45 12.02 -18.50
N ALA A 563 18.16 11.75 -18.48
CA ALA A 563 17.12 12.73 -18.26
C ALA A 563 16.37 12.45 -16.96
N ASP A 564 16.16 13.51 -16.18
CA ASP A 564 15.29 13.51 -15.02
C ASP A 564 13.96 14.20 -15.35
N GLY A 565 12.84 13.64 -14.89
CA GLY A 565 11.53 14.26 -15.00
C GLY A 565 11.41 15.50 -14.13
N GLU A 566 10.70 16.51 -14.63
CA GLU A 566 10.43 17.79 -13.97
C GLU A 566 8.91 18.02 -13.87
N GLY A 567 8.46 18.93 -12.97
CA GLY A 567 7.07 19.33 -12.85
C GLY A 567 6.32 18.70 -11.67
N ASP A 568 4.99 18.65 -11.76
CA ASP A 568 4.08 18.21 -10.68
C ASP A 568 3.77 16.69 -10.73
N VAL A 569 4.65 15.93 -11.33
CA VAL A 569 4.54 14.47 -11.50
C VAL A 569 5.58 13.74 -10.66
N LEU A 570 5.44 12.42 -10.50
CA LEU A 570 6.45 11.64 -9.80
C LEU A 570 7.79 11.70 -10.54
N PRO A 571 8.92 11.64 -9.82
CA PRO A 571 10.24 11.61 -10.45
C PRO A 571 10.39 10.42 -11.39
N VAL A 572 10.77 10.71 -12.64
CA VAL A 572 11.05 9.75 -13.70
C VAL A 572 12.51 9.89 -14.10
N SER A 573 13.20 8.78 -14.27
CA SER A 573 14.55 8.74 -14.83
C SER A 573 14.51 8.05 -16.19
N THR A 574 15.23 8.62 -17.18
CA THR A 574 15.25 8.12 -18.55
C THR A 574 16.67 8.07 -19.08
N ASP A 575 17.16 6.89 -19.41
CA ASP A 575 18.42 6.71 -20.15
C ASP A 575 18.13 6.91 -21.65
N VAL A 576 18.77 7.90 -22.26
CA VAL A 576 18.46 8.31 -23.63
C VAL A 576 19.62 8.03 -24.58
N LYS A 577 19.31 7.46 -25.73
CA LYS A 577 20.24 7.29 -26.86
C LYS A 577 19.61 7.82 -28.13
N ASN A 578 20.34 8.68 -28.84
CA ASN A 578 19.87 9.28 -30.07
C ASN A 578 20.85 9.00 -31.23
N VAL A 579 20.32 8.58 -32.37
CA VAL A 579 21.06 8.31 -33.59
C VAL A 579 20.44 9.09 -34.74
N GLY A 580 21.23 9.82 -35.49
CA GLY A 580 20.76 10.62 -36.64
C GLY A 580 21.52 10.36 -37.93
N LEU A 581 20.80 10.47 -39.05
CA LEU A 581 21.35 10.52 -40.42
C LEU A 581 20.86 11.78 -41.06
N HIS A 582 21.81 12.52 -41.69
CA HIS A 582 21.57 13.84 -42.23
C HIS A 582 22.08 13.96 -43.63
N LEU A 583 21.30 14.55 -44.53
CA LEU A 583 21.66 14.92 -45.87
C LEU A 583 21.45 16.42 -46.02
N TRP A 584 22.32 17.09 -46.74
CA TRP A 584 22.15 18.48 -47.06
C TRP A 584 22.74 18.87 -48.42
N GLY A 585 22.25 19.98 -48.94
CA GLY A 585 22.76 20.58 -50.16
C GLY A 585 22.65 22.09 -50.10
N SER A 586 23.67 22.81 -50.59
CA SER A 586 23.63 24.25 -50.68
C SER A 586 24.03 24.74 -52.05
N ARG A 587 23.52 25.90 -52.46
CA ARG A 587 23.86 26.56 -53.70
C ARG A 587 23.71 28.07 -53.58
N MET A 588 24.67 28.79 -54.20
CA MET A 588 24.57 30.22 -54.35
C MET A 588 23.67 30.60 -55.55
N TYR A 589 22.66 31.43 -55.29
CA TYR A 589 21.82 32.08 -56.29
C TYR A 589 22.11 33.61 -56.26
N GLY A 590 23.04 34.07 -57.09
CA GLY A 590 23.59 35.41 -56.95
C GLY A 590 24.35 35.55 -55.64
N GLU A 591 23.93 36.46 -54.77
CA GLU A 591 24.52 36.70 -53.46
C GLU A 591 23.78 35.94 -52.29
N THR A 592 22.78 35.19 -52.65
CA THR A 592 21.98 34.44 -51.66
C THR A 592 22.40 32.96 -51.67
N ASN A 593 22.79 32.45 -50.51
CA ASN A 593 23.01 31.03 -50.31
C ASN A 593 21.66 30.37 -49.91
N VAL A 594 21.29 29.29 -50.60
CA VAL A 594 20.12 28.48 -50.28
C VAL A 594 20.59 27.11 -49.85
N ILE A 595 20.18 26.67 -48.67
CA ILE A 595 20.55 25.41 -48.04
C ILE A 595 19.26 24.57 -47.88
N GLY A 596 19.29 23.35 -48.37
CA GLY A 596 18.23 22.35 -48.12
C GLY A 596 18.75 21.23 -47.22
N THR A 597 17.96 20.79 -46.28
CA THR A 597 18.31 19.73 -45.33
C THR A 597 17.25 18.63 -45.30
N LEU A 598 17.69 17.39 -45.09
CA LEU A 598 16.83 16.23 -44.80
C LEU A 598 17.48 15.44 -43.68
N SER A 599 16.77 15.23 -42.57
CA SER A 599 17.29 14.53 -41.41
C SER A 599 16.34 13.46 -40.93
N TYR A 600 16.89 12.33 -40.53
CA TYR A 600 16.18 11.25 -39.85
C TYR A 600 16.89 10.97 -38.54
N VAL A 601 16.13 10.98 -37.44
CA VAL A 601 16.64 10.81 -36.08
C VAL A 601 15.81 9.75 -35.36
N THR A 602 16.45 8.88 -34.60
CA THR A 602 15.80 7.93 -33.69
C THR A 602 16.26 8.16 -32.27
N THR A 603 15.35 8.10 -31.33
CA THR A 603 15.62 8.23 -29.91
C THR A 603 15.08 6.98 -29.21
N ASP A 604 15.96 6.23 -28.54
CA ASP A 604 15.61 5.15 -27.65
C ASP A 604 15.67 5.69 -26.20
N GLY A 605 14.66 5.42 -25.39
CA GLY A 605 14.58 5.84 -24.00
C GLY A 605 14.17 4.67 -23.08
N ASP A 606 15.04 4.31 -22.14
CA ASP A 606 14.77 3.34 -21.10
C ASP A 606 14.26 4.12 -19.87
N VAL A 607 12.96 4.01 -19.58
CA VAL A 607 12.25 4.82 -18.59
C VAL A 607 12.01 4.03 -17.33
N THR A 608 12.30 4.63 -16.17
CA THR A 608 11.99 4.05 -14.85
C THR A 608 11.36 5.09 -13.93
N MET A 609 10.40 4.66 -13.11
CA MET A 609 9.73 5.47 -12.09
C MET A 609 9.54 4.64 -10.83
N GLN A 610 9.84 5.22 -9.67
CA GLN A 610 9.62 4.56 -8.37
C GLN A 610 8.29 5.00 -7.75
N LEU A 611 7.45 4.03 -7.41
CA LEU A 611 6.20 4.21 -6.69
C LEU A 611 6.26 3.42 -5.38
N GLY A 612 6.78 4.04 -4.32
CA GLY A 612 7.08 3.34 -3.08
C GLY A 612 8.14 2.25 -3.27
N ASN A 613 7.77 0.99 -3.06
CA ASN A 613 8.65 -0.16 -3.29
C ASN A 613 8.47 -0.80 -4.68
N LEU A 614 7.60 -0.24 -5.51
CA LEU A 614 7.31 -0.75 -6.84
C LEU A 614 8.07 0.09 -7.87
N GLU A 615 8.77 -0.58 -8.78
CA GLU A 615 9.39 0.05 -9.94
C GLU A 615 8.50 -0.16 -11.16
N LEU A 616 8.15 0.95 -11.81
CA LEU A 616 7.50 0.97 -13.11
C LEU A 616 8.54 1.22 -14.18
N ALA A 617 8.45 0.52 -15.29
CA ALA A 617 9.39 0.63 -16.39
C ALA A 617 8.68 0.64 -17.76
N SER A 618 9.31 1.29 -18.73
CA SER A 618 8.89 1.29 -20.13
C SER A 618 10.08 1.49 -21.05
N GLU A 619 10.11 0.80 -22.18
CA GLU A 619 11.08 1.01 -23.26
C GLU A 619 10.42 1.80 -24.39
N LEU A 620 10.89 3.01 -24.63
CA LEU A 620 10.31 3.95 -25.57
C LEU A 620 11.19 4.12 -26.79
N LYS A 621 10.59 4.21 -27.96
CA LYS A 621 11.31 4.50 -29.20
C LYS A 621 10.57 5.51 -30.04
N ALA A 622 11.20 6.68 -30.24
CA ALA A 622 10.69 7.75 -31.09
C ALA A 622 11.56 7.98 -32.33
N LYS A 623 10.94 8.44 -33.39
CA LYS A 623 11.56 8.70 -34.68
C LYS A 623 11.14 10.07 -35.21
N ALA A 624 12.04 10.81 -35.78
CA ALA A 624 11.72 12.09 -36.41
C ALA A 624 12.31 12.15 -37.82
N LEU A 625 11.49 12.50 -38.81
CA LEU A 625 11.87 12.83 -40.15
C LEU A 625 11.66 14.33 -40.40
N SER A 626 12.67 15.04 -40.80
CA SER A 626 12.53 16.47 -41.11
C SER A 626 13.10 16.86 -42.46
N ALA A 627 12.48 17.85 -43.09
CA ALA A 627 12.97 18.52 -44.29
C ALA A 627 12.95 20.03 -44.07
N GLY A 628 14.08 20.70 -44.37
CA GLY A 628 14.25 22.12 -44.14
C GLY A 628 14.80 22.83 -45.33
N ILE A 629 14.54 24.12 -45.40
CA ILE A 629 15.16 25.06 -46.34
C ILE A 629 15.52 26.34 -45.59
N ARG A 630 16.74 26.85 -45.82
CA ARG A 630 17.24 28.10 -45.28
C ARG A 630 17.79 28.95 -46.41
N ALA A 631 17.53 30.26 -46.42
CA ALA A 631 18.14 31.24 -47.30
C ALA A 631 18.88 32.26 -46.44
N GLU A 632 20.11 32.63 -46.88
CA GLU A 632 20.95 33.59 -46.18
C GLU A 632 21.70 34.48 -47.18
N ARG A 633 22.02 35.71 -46.77
CA ARG A 633 22.77 36.64 -47.60
C ARG A 633 23.71 37.48 -46.77
N GLU A 634 24.96 37.56 -47.22
CA GLU A 634 26.00 38.36 -46.54
C GLU A 634 25.92 39.85 -46.96
N PHE A 635 25.98 40.74 -45.97
CA PHE A 635 26.12 42.19 -46.14
C PHE A 635 27.33 42.67 -45.34
N LYS A 636 28.28 43.30 -46.05
CA LYS A 636 29.44 43.90 -45.40
C LYS A 636 29.14 45.34 -45.00
N THR A 637 29.22 45.58 -43.67
CA THR A 637 28.94 46.91 -43.07
C THR A 637 30.15 47.36 -42.28
N GLY A 638 31.00 48.16 -42.90
CA GLY A 638 32.27 48.56 -42.28
C GLY A 638 33.22 47.39 -42.09
N ALA A 639 33.57 47.13 -40.82
CA ALA A 639 34.46 46.02 -40.47
C ALA A 639 33.68 44.72 -40.16
N PHE A 640 32.34 44.74 -40.08
CA PHE A 640 31.47 43.58 -39.72
C PHE A 640 30.82 42.99 -40.97
N THR A 641 30.54 41.69 -40.92
CA THR A 641 29.67 41.00 -41.88
C THR A 641 28.37 40.66 -41.17
N LEU A 642 27.23 41.09 -41.72
CA LEU A 642 25.88 40.76 -41.27
C LEU A 642 25.28 39.74 -42.24
N THR A 643 24.83 38.61 -41.74
CA THR A 643 24.19 37.56 -42.55
C THR A 643 22.79 37.28 -42.02
N PRO A 644 21.77 38.08 -42.44
CA PRO A 644 20.39 37.71 -42.17
C PRO A 644 20.06 36.38 -42.84
N HIS A 645 19.25 35.59 -42.14
CA HIS A 645 18.78 34.31 -42.62
C HIS A 645 17.32 34.07 -42.21
N ALA A 646 16.62 33.32 -43.03
CA ALA A 646 15.27 32.84 -42.75
C ALA A 646 15.08 31.46 -43.37
N GLY A 647 14.20 30.68 -42.76
CA GLY A 647 13.98 29.32 -43.23
C GLY A 647 12.58 28.80 -42.89
N ALA A 648 12.38 27.59 -43.30
CA ALA A 648 11.21 26.79 -42.94
C ALA A 648 11.65 25.33 -42.79
N ARG A 649 11.11 24.64 -41.78
CA ARG A 649 11.36 23.22 -41.53
C ARG A 649 10.04 22.52 -41.19
N LEU A 650 9.82 21.37 -41.81
CA LEU A 650 8.74 20.47 -41.51
C LEU A 650 9.31 19.21 -40.84
N SER A 651 8.81 18.85 -39.69
CA SER A 651 9.22 17.68 -38.94
C SER A 651 7.98 16.78 -38.64
N ILE A 652 8.10 15.48 -38.88
CA ILE A 652 7.14 14.49 -38.51
C ILE A 652 7.78 13.62 -37.43
N VAL A 653 7.19 13.61 -36.24
CA VAL A 653 7.67 12.85 -35.11
C VAL A 653 6.66 11.72 -34.81
N ASP A 654 7.15 10.51 -34.74
CA ASP A 654 6.42 9.28 -34.54
C ASP A 654 7.02 8.53 -33.35
N MET A 655 6.22 7.94 -32.50
CA MET A 655 6.67 7.11 -31.40
C MET A 655 6.04 5.73 -31.55
N ASP A 656 6.83 4.68 -31.43
CA ASP A 656 6.34 3.30 -31.52
C ASP A 656 5.46 2.98 -30.31
N ASP A 657 4.49 2.09 -30.48
CA ASP A 657 3.67 1.58 -29.38
C ASP A 657 4.56 0.93 -28.32
N TYR A 658 4.19 1.09 -27.03
CA TYR A 658 4.96 0.61 -25.90
C TYR A 658 4.09 0.08 -24.79
N GLU A 659 4.69 -0.58 -23.79
CA GLU A 659 4.02 -1.11 -22.61
C GLU A 659 4.52 -0.39 -21.37
N ILE A 660 3.62 -0.16 -20.40
CA ILE A 660 3.96 0.24 -19.04
C ILE A 660 3.85 -0.99 -18.16
N ALA A 661 4.94 -1.37 -17.49
CA ALA A 661 5.01 -2.57 -16.68
C ALA A 661 5.51 -2.30 -15.26
N ALA A 662 5.06 -3.11 -14.30
CA ALA A 662 5.56 -3.19 -12.93
C ALA A 662 6.34 -4.51 -12.78
N GLY A 663 7.66 -4.45 -12.80
CA GLY A 663 8.51 -5.63 -12.90
C GLY A 663 8.18 -6.46 -14.16
N THR A 664 7.67 -7.67 -14.00
CA THR A 664 7.24 -8.53 -15.13
C THR A 664 5.75 -8.43 -15.45
N THR A 665 5.00 -7.63 -14.71
CA THR A 665 3.55 -7.52 -14.86
C THR A 665 3.22 -6.31 -15.73
N LYS A 666 2.64 -6.55 -16.89
CA LYS A 666 2.12 -5.51 -17.77
C LYS A 666 0.89 -4.86 -17.15
N LEU A 667 0.87 -3.53 -17.15
CA LEU A 667 -0.23 -2.69 -16.67
C LEU A 667 -1.05 -2.13 -17.82
N PHE A 668 -0.36 -1.51 -18.79
CA PHE A 668 -1.00 -0.81 -19.92
C PHE A 668 -0.27 -1.05 -21.23
N ASP A 669 -1.03 -1.08 -22.33
CA ASP A 669 -0.55 -0.84 -23.67
C ASP A 669 -0.77 0.63 -24.03
N VAL A 670 0.19 1.22 -24.70
CA VAL A 670 0.11 2.62 -25.14
C VAL A 670 0.41 2.73 -26.63
N SER A 671 -0.49 3.37 -27.35
CA SER A 671 -0.29 3.73 -28.74
C SER A 671 -0.28 5.26 -28.91
N GLU A 672 0.67 5.77 -29.65
CA GLU A 672 0.97 7.19 -29.78
C GLU A 672 0.53 7.74 -31.12
N ASP A 673 -0.05 8.95 -31.11
CA ASP A 673 -0.31 9.70 -32.34
C ASP A 673 0.96 10.37 -32.86
N LYS A 674 1.03 10.57 -34.18
CA LYS A 674 2.14 11.32 -34.82
C LYS A 674 1.97 12.81 -34.62
N ALA A 675 3.07 13.53 -34.44
CA ALA A 675 3.09 14.97 -34.37
C ALA A 675 3.78 15.55 -35.62
N THR A 676 3.16 16.53 -36.26
CA THR A 676 3.68 17.23 -37.41
C THR A 676 3.93 18.69 -37.05
N ILE A 677 5.20 19.08 -36.95
CA ILE A 677 5.62 20.40 -36.48
C ILE A 677 6.23 21.18 -37.66
N PHE A 678 5.75 22.39 -37.89
CA PHE A 678 6.27 23.33 -38.86
C PHE A 678 6.99 24.47 -38.14
N GLU A 679 8.29 24.66 -38.43
CA GLU A 679 9.12 25.71 -37.83
C GLU A 679 9.48 26.79 -38.85
N VAL A 680 9.49 28.05 -38.40
CA VAL A 680 9.92 29.21 -39.16
C VAL A 680 11.03 29.94 -38.38
N PRO A 681 12.32 29.61 -38.63
CA PRO A 681 13.44 30.35 -38.07
C PRO A 681 13.69 31.64 -38.85
N VAL A 682 13.96 32.75 -38.13
CA VAL A 682 14.39 34.04 -38.68
C VAL A 682 15.48 34.58 -37.76
N GLY A 683 16.63 34.93 -38.35
CA GLY A 683 17.76 35.37 -37.56
C GLY A 683 18.80 36.20 -38.31
N VAL A 684 19.86 36.51 -37.59
CA VAL A 684 21.03 37.23 -38.14
C VAL A 684 22.32 36.73 -37.48
N THR A 685 23.29 36.37 -38.31
CA THR A 685 24.66 36.12 -37.86
C THR A 685 25.47 37.39 -38.03
N VAL A 686 26.16 37.81 -36.99
CA VAL A 686 27.10 38.95 -37.00
C VAL A 686 28.50 38.41 -36.83
N GLN A 687 29.35 38.58 -37.86
CA GLN A 687 30.76 38.22 -37.79
C GLN A 687 31.62 39.48 -37.59
N THR A 688 32.56 39.38 -36.67
CA THR A 688 33.54 40.42 -36.43
C THR A 688 34.69 40.35 -37.44
N PRO A 689 35.53 41.40 -37.58
CA PRO A 689 36.75 41.30 -38.39
C PRO A 689 37.61 40.13 -37.93
N SER A 690 38.19 39.41 -38.92
CA SER A 690 39.14 38.35 -38.58
C SER A 690 40.43 38.92 -38.02
N PHE A 691 41.10 38.18 -37.20
CA PHE A 691 42.45 38.49 -36.72
C PHE A 691 43.33 37.24 -36.73
N MET A 692 44.64 37.47 -36.78
CA MET A 692 45.60 36.36 -36.72
C MET A 692 45.92 36.02 -35.26
N PHE A 693 45.72 34.76 -34.89
CA PHE A 693 46.24 34.19 -33.66
C PHE A 693 47.28 33.14 -34.03
N GLN A 694 48.55 33.45 -33.81
CA GLN A 694 49.66 32.66 -34.32
C GLN A 694 49.57 32.50 -35.88
N THR A 695 49.29 31.29 -36.35
CA THR A 695 49.13 30.92 -37.73
C THR A 695 47.70 30.73 -38.20
N PHE A 696 46.77 30.89 -37.28
CA PHE A 696 45.34 30.72 -37.56
C PHE A 696 44.65 32.06 -37.79
N GLU A 697 43.85 32.13 -38.82
CA GLU A 697 42.92 33.24 -39.04
C GLU A 697 41.66 32.94 -38.21
N VAL A 698 41.34 33.76 -37.22
CA VAL A 698 40.20 33.58 -36.31
C VAL A 698 39.07 34.56 -36.66
N LYS A 699 37.85 34.03 -36.80
CA LYS A 699 36.62 34.79 -37.13
C LYS A 699 35.57 34.55 -36.05
N PRO A 700 35.45 35.43 -35.04
CA PRO A 700 34.37 35.37 -34.06
C PRO A 700 33.03 35.73 -34.70
N TYR A 701 31.96 35.13 -34.17
CA TYR A 701 30.58 35.41 -34.58
C TYR A 701 29.59 35.33 -33.40
N VAL A 702 28.46 36.00 -33.62
CA VAL A 702 27.26 35.89 -32.77
C VAL A 702 26.09 35.65 -33.72
N ASP A 703 25.29 34.65 -33.42
CA ASP A 703 24.04 34.37 -34.14
C ASP A 703 22.86 34.52 -33.17
N VAL A 704 21.80 35.20 -33.63
CA VAL A 704 20.55 35.35 -32.93
C VAL A 704 19.45 34.88 -33.87
N THR A 705 18.67 33.88 -33.43
CA THR A 705 17.56 33.31 -34.20
C THR A 705 16.30 33.25 -33.36
N LEU A 706 15.18 33.70 -33.91
CA LEU A 706 13.85 33.53 -33.37
C LEU A 706 13.11 32.48 -34.20
N ARG A 707 12.39 31.58 -33.53
CA ARG A 707 11.77 30.43 -34.15
C ARG A 707 10.33 30.30 -33.67
N GLY A 708 9.39 30.40 -34.59
CA GLY A 708 7.99 30.04 -34.34
C GLY A 708 7.72 28.59 -34.75
N ARG A 709 7.01 27.86 -33.94
CA ARG A 709 6.56 26.50 -34.19
C ARG A 709 5.04 26.48 -34.31
N PHE A 710 4.55 25.74 -35.31
CA PHE A 710 3.15 25.65 -35.70
C PHE A 710 2.80 24.19 -36.00
N GLY A 711 1.51 23.83 -35.97
CA GLY A 711 1.04 22.48 -36.18
C GLY A 711 0.86 21.74 -34.87
N ASP A 712 1.24 20.47 -34.80
CA ASP A 712 0.99 19.59 -33.65
C ASP A 712 2.05 19.80 -32.57
N THR A 713 2.02 20.95 -31.87
CA THR A 713 2.82 21.16 -30.63
C THR A 713 2.26 20.38 -29.47
N GLU A 714 1.01 19.93 -29.56
CA GLU A 714 0.36 18.95 -28.71
C GLU A 714 0.25 17.63 -29.47
N SER A 715 0.24 16.51 -28.75
CA SER A 715 0.04 15.16 -29.25
C SER A 715 -0.94 14.43 -28.34
N SER A 716 -1.36 13.25 -28.76
CA SER A 716 -2.18 12.37 -27.92
C SER A 716 -1.63 10.96 -27.93
N TYR A 717 -1.94 10.23 -26.86
CA TYR A 717 -1.75 8.79 -26.79
C TYR A 717 -3.03 8.10 -26.33
N THR A 718 -3.22 6.86 -26.77
CA THR A 718 -4.28 5.99 -26.30
C THR A 718 -3.70 5.00 -25.32
N LEU A 719 -4.20 5.02 -24.07
CA LEU A 719 -3.86 4.09 -23.02
C LEU A 719 -4.89 2.98 -22.97
N GLU A 720 -4.48 1.74 -23.17
CA GLU A 720 -5.31 0.56 -23.07
C GLU A 720 -4.90 -0.28 -21.87
N GLY A 721 -5.73 -0.27 -20.84
CA GLY A 721 -5.64 -1.17 -19.69
C GLY A 721 -6.61 -2.34 -19.84
N SER A 722 -6.63 -3.25 -18.87
CA SER A 722 -7.54 -4.41 -18.88
C SER A 722 -9.01 -4.01 -18.86
N SER A 723 -9.34 -2.83 -18.36
CA SER A 723 -10.72 -2.38 -18.19
C SER A 723 -11.03 -1.00 -18.77
N THR A 724 -10.03 -0.26 -19.29
CA THR A 724 -10.21 1.08 -19.85
C THR A 724 -9.44 1.25 -21.14
N THR A 725 -9.98 2.04 -22.06
CA THR A 725 -9.30 2.55 -23.24
C THR A 725 -9.60 4.03 -23.34
N ASP A 726 -8.58 4.87 -23.14
CA ASP A 726 -8.75 6.32 -23.06
C ASP A 726 -7.65 7.02 -23.85
N THR A 727 -7.98 8.20 -24.41
CA THR A 727 -7.01 9.07 -25.10
C THR A 727 -6.70 10.27 -24.24
N ILE A 728 -5.42 10.58 -24.09
CA ILE A 728 -4.90 11.68 -23.29
C ILE A 728 -4.07 12.59 -24.17
N ASP A 729 -4.36 13.90 -24.14
CA ASP A 729 -3.60 14.92 -24.85
C ASP A 729 -2.46 15.44 -23.98
N TYR A 730 -1.31 15.74 -24.60
CA TYR A 730 -0.14 16.28 -23.94
C TYR A 730 0.73 17.11 -24.88
N ASP A 731 1.47 18.08 -24.33
CA ASP A 731 2.37 18.93 -25.08
C ASP A 731 3.65 18.18 -25.43
N VAL A 732 4.13 18.32 -26.65
CA VAL A 732 5.42 17.76 -27.10
C VAL A 732 6.45 18.84 -27.41
N SER A 733 6.04 20.10 -27.46
CA SER A 733 6.92 21.23 -27.78
C SER A 733 6.28 22.55 -27.37
N GLY A 734 7.11 23.55 -27.03
CA GLY A 734 6.69 24.94 -27.01
C GLY A 734 6.47 25.49 -28.40
N SER A 735 5.76 26.62 -28.52
CA SER A 735 5.41 27.29 -29.77
C SER A 735 6.40 28.38 -30.21
N PHE A 736 7.28 28.83 -29.30
CA PHE A 736 8.26 29.87 -29.55
C PHE A 736 9.60 29.57 -28.89
N VAL A 737 10.71 29.81 -29.67
CA VAL A 737 12.09 29.62 -29.20
C VAL A 737 12.95 30.79 -29.68
N GLY A 738 13.77 31.32 -28.77
CA GLY A 738 14.85 32.26 -29.09
C GLY A 738 16.18 31.61 -28.82
N ASP A 739 17.09 31.66 -29.83
CA ASP A 739 18.43 31.08 -29.78
C ASP A 739 19.49 32.17 -29.84
N LEU A 740 20.53 32.05 -29.04
CA LEU A 740 21.74 32.84 -29.07
C LEU A 740 22.93 31.89 -29.17
N LYS A 741 23.74 32.00 -30.21
CA LYS A 741 24.96 31.23 -30.36
C LYS A 741 26.17 32.20 -30.47
N VAL A 742 27.19 31.99 -29.69
CA VAL A 742 28.45 32.74 -29.70
C VAL A 742 29.58 31.79 -29.94
N GLY A 743 30.43 32.10 -30.92
CA GLY A 743 31.53 31.22 -31.28
C GLY A 743 32.59 31.86 -32.13
N TYR A 744 33.52 31.05 -32.58
CA TYR A 744 34.53 31.42 -33.53
C TYR A 744 34.85 30.27 -34.49
N MET A 745 35.27 30.59 -35.68
CA MET A 745 35.93 29.71 -36.64
C MET A 745 37.37 30.14 -36.83
N SER A 746 38.29 29.18 -36.85
CA SER A 746 39.69 29.45 -37.09
C SER A 746 40.20 28.58 -38.24
N THR A 747 40.96 29.16 -39.18
CA THR A 747 41.44 28.50 -40.39
C THR A 747 42.93 28.53 -40.45
N TYR A 748 43.58 27.40 -40.72
CA TYR A 748 44.96 27.25 -41.02
C TYR A 748 45.14 26.30 -42.20
N LYS A 749 45.48 26.82 -43.39
CA LYS A 749 45.54 26.05 -44.64
C LYS A 749 44.23 25.36 -44.95
N ASN A 750 44.22 24.02 -44.91
CA ASN A 750 43.04 23.16 -45.12
C ASN A 750 42.40 22.66 -43.82
N LEU A 751 42.86 23.13 -42.67
CA LEU A 751 42.29 22.77 -41.36
C LEU A 751 41.45 23.94 -40.84
N ASN A 752 40.19 23.66 -40.56
CA ASN A 752 39.25 24.56 -39.90
C ASN A 752 38.89 24.00 -38.53
N LEU A 753 38.99 24.84 -37.50
CA LEU A 753 38.62 24.55 -36.12
C LEU A 753 37.61 25.58 -35.65
N GLY A 754 36.54 25.12 -35.01
CA GLY A 754 35.50 25.97 -34.46
C GLY A 754 35.15 25.58 -33.03
N MET A 755 34.65 26.54 -32.28
CA MET A 755 34.02 26.31 -31.00
C MET A 755 32.87 27.31 -30.84
N SER A 756 31.75 26.83 -30.29
CA SER A 756 30.58 27.65 -29.97
C SER A 756 29.89 27.26 -28.69
N TYR A 757 29.25 28.24 -28.10
CA TYR A 757 28.31 28.07 -27.01
C TYR A 757 26.94 28.59 -27.46
N GLY A 758 25.93 27.77 -27.29
CA GLY A 758 24.54 28.06 -27.62
C GLY A 758 23.67 28.14 -26.36
N LEU A 759 22.73 29.07 -26.37
CA LEU A 759 21.68 29.24 -25.36
C LEU A 759 20.34 29.28 -26.10
N SER A 760 19.38 28.48 -25.71
CA SER A 760 18.00 28.55 -26.17
C SER A 760 17.08 28.83 -24.99
N ALA A 761 16.11 29.73 -25.18
CA ALA A 761 15.04 30.00 -24.22
C ALA A 761 13.71 30.14 -24.99
N GLY A 762 12.61 29.75 -24.34
CA GLY A 762 11.29 29.76 -24.99
C GLY A 762 10.18 29.57 -24.03
N ASP A 763 8.98 29.38 -24.56
CA ASP A 763 7.82 28.92 -23.79
C ASP A 763 7.98 27.45 -23.33
N ALA A 764 7.02 26.92 -22.61
CA ALA A 764 7.08 25.61 -21.94
C ALA A 764 8.30 25.44 -21.01
N GLY A 765 8.78 26.55 -20.41
CA GLY A 765 9.92 26.55 -19.49
C GLY A 765 11.26 26.15 -20.12
N ARG A 766 11.42 26.37 -21.42
CA ARG A 766 12.60 25.95 -22.20
C ARG A 766 13.85 26.70 -21.78
N GLN A 767 14.90 25.95 -21.45
CA GLN A 767 16.25 26.47 -21.13
C GLN A 767 17.30 25.47 -21.58
N ASN A 768 17.87 25.65 -22.79
CA ASN A 768 18.90 24.75 -23.34
C ASN A 768 20.25 25.42 -23.37
N HIS A 769 21.30 24.70 -23.07
CA HIS A 769 22.70 25.09 -23.13
C HIS A 769 23.45 24.07 -23.93
N ALA A 770 24.29 24.51 -24.88
CA ALA A 770 25.09 23.61 -25.71
C ALA A 770 26.51 24.13 -25.91
N ILE A 771 27.46 23.22 -25.86
CA ILE A 771 28.87 23.49 -26.26
C ILE A 771 29.20 22.58 -27.42
N GLU A 772 29.74 23.14 -28.47
CA GLU A 772 30.12 22.43 -29.69
C GLU A 772 31.58 22.78 -30.07
N ALA A 773 32.31 21.78 -30.49
CA ALA A 773 33.61 22.01 -31.12
C ALA A 773 33.59 21.36 -32.49
N THR A 774 34.17 22.01 -33.51
CA THR A 774 34.21 21.51 -34.89
C THR A 774 35.65 21.40 -35.37
N MET A 775 35.97 20.29 -36.00
CA MET A 775 37.20 20.10 -36.75
C MET A 775 36.85 19.66 -38.18
N ARG A 776 37.37 20.37 -39.16
CA ARG A 776 37.17 20.08 -40.59
C ARG A 776 38.49 20.10 -41.35
N VAL A 777 38.69 19.15 -42.24
CA VAL A 777 39.83 19.09 -43.17
C VAL A 777 39.31 19.16 -44.58
N ASP A 778 39.70 20.22 -45.29
CA ASP A 778 39.32 20.46 -46.69
C ASP A 778 40.22 19.71 -47.65
N PHE A 779 39.69 19.30 -48.83
CA PHE A 779 40.39 18.62 -49.87
C PHE A 779 39.95 19.07 -51.28
#